data_791d89eba3e1d34b514d47aa042cf6cd
#
_entry.id   791d89eba3e1d34b514d47aa042cf6cd
#
_cell.length_a   1.000
_cell.length_b   1.000
_cell.length_c   1.000
_cell.angle_alpha   90.00
_cell.angle_beta   90.00
_cell.angle_gamma   90.00
#
_symmetry.space_group_name_H-M   'P 1'
#
loop_
_entity.id
_entity.type
_entity.pdbx_description
1 polymer ?
#
loop_
_entity_poly.entity_id
_entity_poly.type
_entity_poly.pdbx_seq_one_letter_code
_entity_poly.pdbx_strand_id
1 'polypeptide(L)'
;MNARYVRPVGERSNSNLAATKLRPPVPPSRLVERARLGAVLDQANVADVPLVLVSAPAGSGKSTLVAGWTAAHPGAVAWLQLEDSDADPARFWISVTAAIGRTNRNIAAHLGPLVTGSLGAGQVVVPALVNELAMLTERLVVVLDDYHLIDDASVHRSMERLIELSPPQLTIVVITRADPPFRMGRMRVRGRVREIRASDLRFNSSEAADLLGAAVETLDDRRIDDLCERTEGWAAGLVLAGLSLERTDDPDRFVQTFRGDDQFVAGYLTDEFLAALDEGERGRMVEAAVPHRLSGPLLDAITGSNGGARWLEGLAARNQLVIRLDAVGEWYRYHQLFRDMLLLEARRSIPERLSELNRRAARWFEKSGYPAAAVDHMLAAGDREQAMSLMRLVGPDLLGSGRLRTLRNILGRLSVEGELDAICSMLSGWDHYLTGRYEAAQLLLDRAIATLPADVDPMRIMPLRINLALGKGDVATALIGARQVIAAGQVEQRPSELTTATGAAFAWAGLAQEARAALAIALVRTQVEQRVTAHGMALVAAAVVDFHSADDIAACSAAQRALDYATTSGLGEYHGIAPALAIRAVTRPSDATAAADADHAVVLARRATTMLGLVFALTLAGDVLLREGEHRGRELLDEALRMIETCPDPGITLPLLERVAARHRVARPRPAPTTTLVEQLSQREMAVLRYLPSTLSLPDIARELYVSANTVKTQCKAIYRKLAVTNRQAAVQAAREHRLL
;
A
#
# COMPACT_ATOMS: atom_id res chain seq x y z
N MET A 1 17.36 -66.14 40.90
CA MET A 1 18.68 -65.52 41.15
C MET A 1 18.64 -64.10 40.74
N ASN A 2 18.44 -63.20 41.73
CA ASN A 2 18.28 -61.76 41.51
C ASN A 2 19.65 -61.08 41.38
N ALA A 3 20.00 -60.58 40.24
CA ALA A 3 21.12 -59.65 40.08
C ALA A 3 20.63 -58.23 40.34
N ARG A 4 20.88 -57.72 41.52
CA ARG A 4 20.72 -56.31 41.91
C ARG A 4 21.72 -55.46 41.10
N TYR A 5 21.22 -54.62 40.20
CA TYR A 5 21.97 -53.55 39.58
C TYR A 5 22.23 -52.46 40.64
N VAL A 6 23.43 -52.40 41.13
CA VAL A 6 23.95 -51.33 41.99
C VAL A 6 24.24 -50.14 41.07
N ARG A 7 23.46 -49.06 41.21
CA ARG A 7 23.81 -47.77 40.63
C ARG A 7 25.09 -47.24 41.29
N PRO A 8 26.08 -46.77 40.55
CA PRO A 8 27.20 -46.07 41.16
C PRO A 8 26.71 -44.76 41.76
N VAL A 9 26.90 -44.59 43.06
CA VAL A 9 26.79 -43.34 43.79
C VAL A 9 28.01 -42.51 43.44
N GLY A 10 27.86 -41.54 42.57
CA GLY A 10 28.95 -40.65 42.24
C GLY A 10 28.46 -39.53 41.28
N GLU A 11 28.33 -38.37 41.84
CA GLU A 11 28.15 -37.02 41.26
C GLU A 11 26.80 -36.39 41.58
N ARG A 12 26.65 -35.90 42.81
CA ARG A 12 25.83 -34.76 43.07
C ARG A 12 26.48 -33.57 42.33
N SER A 13 26.12 -33.37 41.08
CA SER A 13 26.35 -32.14 40.35
C SER A 13 25.58 -31.02 41.10
N ASN A 14 26.35 -30.13 41.71
CA ASN A 14 25.85 -28.93 42.40
C ASN A 14 25.36 -27.89 41.37
N SER A 15 24.50 -28.23 40.44
CA SER A 15 23.88 -27.24 39.54
C SER A 15 22.40 -27.06 39.88
N ASN A 16 22.11 -25.98 40.60
CA ASN A 16 20.76 -25.42 40.71
C ASN A 16 20.21 -24.93 39.34
N LEU A 17 20.71 -25.47 38.23
CA LEU A 17 20.27 -25.11 36.88
C LEU A 17 19.27 -26.11 36.35
N ALA A 18 18.11 -25.65 35.89
CA ALA A 18 17.12 -26.50 35.25
C ALA A 18 17.69 -27.08 33.95
N ALA A 19 17.59 -28.39 33.76
CA ALA A 19 18.12 -29.06 32.56
C ALA A 19 17.45 -28.60 31.26
N THR A 20 16.22 -28.09 31.35
CA THR A 20 15.46 -27.51 30.23
C THR A 20 16.08 -26.24 29.70
N LYS A 21 16.69 -25.41 30.55
CA LYS A 21 17.39 -24.19 30.21
C LYS A 21 18.60 -24.38 29.29
N LEU A 22 19.20 -25.60 29.35
CA LEU A 22 20.39 -25.96 28.58
C LEU A 22 20.04 -26.72 27.28
N ARG A 23 18.85 -26.55 26.76
CA ARG A 23 18.38 -27.18 25.52
C ARG A 23 17.65 -26.16 24.64
N PRO A 24 17.77 -26.28 23.32
CA PRO A 24 16.93 -25.48 22.43
C PRO A 24 15.43 -25.76 22.72
N PRO A 25 14.55 -24.76 22.54
CA PRO A 25 13.13 -24.99 22.64
C PRO A 25 12.70 -26.05 21.61
N VAL A 26 11.65 -26.81 21.95
CA VAL A 26 11.11 -27.79 21.03
C VAL A 26 10.42 -26.99 19.88
N PRO A 27 10.86 -27.20 18.63
CA PRO A 27 10.21 -26.54 17.52
C PRO A 27 8.71 -26.88 17.44
N PRO A 28 7.85 -25.97 16.99
CA PRO A 28 6.44 -26.27 16.77
C PRO A 28 6.29 -27.43 15.77
N SER A 29 5.16 -28.14 15.84
CA SER A 29 4.87 -29.29 14.95
C SER A 29 4.94 -28.94 13.46
N ARG A 30 4.73 -27.68 13.12
CA ARG A 30 4.93 -27.11 11.79
C ARG A 30 6.05 -26.07 11.85
N LEU A 31 7.25 -26.51 11.56
CA LEU A 31 8.40 -25.64 11.40
C LEU A 31 8.52 -25.25 9.94
N VAL A 32 8.37 -23.97 9.63
CA VAL A 32 8.61 -23.46 8.28
C VAL A 32 10.11 -23.35 8.06
N GLU A 33 10.60 -24.01 7.03
CA GLU A 33 11.99 -23.90 6.62
C GLU A 33 12.24 -22.53 5.98
N ARG A 34 13.15 -21.76 6.58
CA ARG A 34 13.51 -20.42 6.12
C ARG A 34 14.90 -20.43 5.52
N ALA A 35 15.03 -21.05 4.35
CA ALA A 35 16.32 -21.31 3.69
C ALA A 35 17.18 -20.04 3.54
N ARG A 36 16.58 -18.88 3.26
CA ARG A 36 17.28 -17.58 3.15
C ARG A 36 17.98 -17.17 4.47
N LEU A 37 17.37 -17.47 5.61
CA LEU A 37 17.91 -17.13 6.94
C LEU A 37 18.87 -18.23 7.42
N GLY A 38 18.59 -19.49 7.11
CA GLY A 38 19.51 -20.61 7.32
C GLY A 38 20.86 -20.35 6.65
N ALA A 39 20.84 -19.90 5.39
CA ALA A 39 22.04 -19.54 4.65
C ALA A 39 22.88 -18.43 5.32
N VAL A 40 22.28 -17.47 6.02
CA VAL A 40 23.00 -16.44 6.79
C VAL A 40 23.72 -17.06 7.98
N LEU A 41 23.07 -17.99 8.70
CA LEU A 41 23.64 -18.71 9.83
C LEU A 41 24.77 -19.63 9.37
N ASP A 42 24.61 -20.34 8.25
CA ASP A 42 25.61 -21.19 7.64
C ASP A 42 26.85 -20.41 7.22
N GLN A 43 26.66 -19.31 6.52
CA GLN A 43 27.76 -18.43 6.11
C GLN A 43 28.52 -17.87 7.29
N ALA A 44 27.84 -17.47 8.36
CA ALA A 44 28.50 -16.99 9.58
C ALA A 44 29.34 -18.09 10.23
N ASN A 45 28.82 -19.31 10.28
CA ASN A 45 29.51 -20.45 10.85
C ASN A 45 30.75 -20.87 10.04
N VAL A 46 30.69 -20.77 8.69
CA VAL A 46 31.80 -21.12 7.80
C VAL A 46 32.84 -19.99 7.70
N ALA A 47 32.43 -18.75 7.74
CA ALA A 47 33.29 -17.58 7.50
C ALA A 47 34.03 -17.06 8.74
N ASP A 48 34.15 -17.84 9.81
CA ASP A 48 34.85 -17.50 11.07
C ASP A 48 34.28 -16.19 11.71
N VAL A 49 32.98 -15.96 11.59
CA VAL A 49 32.34 -14.83 12.23
C VAL A 49 32.00 -15.13 13.67
N PRO A 50 32.61 -14.44 14.64
CA PRO A 50 32.49 -14.78 16.05
C PRO A 50 31.13 -14.50 16.67
N LEU A 51 30.35 -13.57 16.07
CA LEU A 51 29.05 -13.17 16.58
C LEU A 51 27.96 -13.18 15.48
N VAL A 52 26.87 -13.89 15.76
CA VAL A 52 25.61 -13.73 15.07
C VAL A 52 24.62 -13.08 16.03
N LEU A 53 24.08 -11.91 15.67
CA LEU A 53 23.07 -11.21 16.47
C LEU A 53 21.70 -11.38 15.81
N VAL A 54 20.75 -12.00 16.53
CA VAL A 54 19.36 -12.13 16.11
C VAL A 54 18.51 -11.22 17.00
N SER A 55 18.22 -10.02 16.51
CA SER A 55 17.54 -8.96 17.29
C SER A 55 16.22 -8.54 16.65
N ALA A 56 15.11 -8.81 17.35
CA ALA A 56 13.77 -8.47 16.90
C ALA A 56 12.76 -8.51 18.06
N PRO A 57 11.56 -7.92 17.92
CA PRO A 57 10.50 -7.97 18.93
C PRO A 57 10.10 -9.39 19.36
N ALA A 58 9.32 -9.49 20.44
CA ALA A 58 8.68 -10.74 20.82
C ALA A 58 7.83 -11.29 19.67
N GLY A 59 7.66 -12.62 19.62
CA GLY A 59 6.83 -13.26 18.59
C GLY A 59 7.37 -13.22 17.16
N SER A 60 8.61 -12.73 16.93
CA SER A 60 9.21 -12.68 15.57
C SER A 60 9.79 -14.03 15.09
N GLY A 61 9.75 -15.08 15.92
CA GLY A 61 10.26 -16.40 15.56
C GLY A 61 11.78 -16.56 15.68
N LYS A 62 12.48 -15.70 16.46
CA LYS A 62 13.93 -15.73 16.65
C LYS A 62 14.46 -17.07 17.16
N SER A 63 13.98 -17.49 18.33
CA SER A 63 14.42 -18.75 18.99
C SER A 63 14.02 -19.96 18.16
N THR A 64 12.84 -19.92 17.52
CA THR A 64 12.35 -20.98 16.62
C THR A 64 13.25 -21.14 15.40
N LEU A 65 13.67 -20.02 14.77
CA LEU A 65 14.59 -20.04 13.63
C LEU A 65 15.92 -20.71 14.01
N VAL A 66 16.55 -20.24 15.11
CA VAL A 66 17.86 -20.75 15.53
C VAL A 66 17.75 -22.20 16.02
N ALA A 67 16.68 -22.57 16.74
CA ALA A 67 16.45 -23.95 17.17
C ALA A 67 16.23 -24.88 15.96
N GLY A 68 15.47 -24.46 14.95
CA GLY A 68 15.31 -25.23 13.70
C GLY A 68 16.63 -25.40 12.97
N TRP A 69 17.43 -24.33 12.86
CA TRP A 69 18.75 -24.40 12.24
C TRP A 69 19.69 -25.32 12.99
N THR A 70 19.74 -25.27 14.32
CA THR A 70 20.60 -26.17 15.14
C THR A 70 20.19 -27.63 15.04
N ALA A 71 18.91 -27.93 14.89
CA ALA A 71 18.40 -29.27 14.69
C ALA A 71 18.81 -29.88 13.34
N ALA A 72 18.89 -29.04 12.29
CA ALA A 72 19.35 -29.45 10.97
C ALA A 72 20.86 -29.60 10.84
N HIS A 73 21.64 -29.02 11.78
CA HIS A 73 23.10 -29.02 11.77
C HIS A 73 23.63 -29.74 13.00
N PRO A 74 23.94 -31.04 12.94
CA PRO A 74 24.31 -31.89 14.08
C PRO A 74 25.69 -31.61 14.64
N GLY A 75 26.24 -30.42 14.44
CA GLY A 75 27.49 -29.96 15.08
C GLY A 75 27.35 -29.76 16.58
N ALA A 76 28.46 -29.44 17.27
CA ALA A 76 28.46 -29.16 18.70
C ALA A 76 27.73 -27.82 18.98
N VAL A 77 26.51 -27.88 19.54
CA VAL A 77 25.71 -26.71 19.92
C VAL A 77 25.50 -26.70 21.43
N ALA A 78 25.97 -25.66 22.09
CA ALA A 78 25.71 -25.35 23.48
C ALA A 78 24.60 -24.29 23.57
N TRP A 79 23.41 -24.67 24.00
CA TRP A 79 22.26 -23.77 24.17
C TRP A 79 22.10 -23.34 25.62
N LEU A 80 21.91 -22.04 25.83
CA LEU A 80 21.58 -21.48 27.15
C LEU A 80 20.43 -20.48 26.97
N GLN A 81 19.28 -20.78 27.55
CA GLN A 81 18.21 -19.81 27.75
C GLN A 81 18.51 -19.02 29.03
N LEU A 82 18.66 -17.70 28.88
CA LEU A 82 18.97 -16.80 29.98
C LEU A 82 17.73 -16.43 30.78
N GLU A 83 17.89 -16.14 32.05
CA GLU A 83 16.91 -15.68 32.99
C GLU A 83 17.42 -14.43 33.72
N ASP A 84 16.57 -13.64 34.37
CA ASP A 84 16.98 -12.47 35.17
C ASP A 84 18.06 -12.79 36.20
N SER A 85 18.00 -13.98 36.79
CA SER A 85 18.99 -14.45 37.74
C SER A 85 20.38 -14.67 37.15
N ASP A 86 20.52 -14.77 35.82
CA ASP A 86 21.83 -14.89 35.15
C ASP A 86 22.47 -13.50 34.93
N ALA A 87 21.84 -12.41 35.32
CA ALA A 87 22.47 -11.09 35.32
C ALA A 87 23.63 -11.01 36.32
N ASP A 88 23.67 -11.90 37.35
CA ASP A 88 24.86 -12.04 38.22
C ASP A 88 26.07 -12.60 37.42
N PRO A 89 27.22 -11.91 37.41
CA PRO A 89 28.38 -12.30 36.60
C PRO A 89 28.91 -13.70 36.88
N ALA A 90 28.90 -14.16 38.14
CA ALA A 90 29.38 -15.50 38.49
C ALA A 90 28.37 -16.54 37.98
N ARG A 91 27.11 -16.32 38.21
CA ARG A 91 26.01 -17.18 37.74
C ARG A 91 25.95 -17.26 36.22
N PHE A 92 26.13 -16.15 35.51
CA PHE A 92 26.21 -16.11 34.05
C PHE A 92 27.28 -17.10 33.53
N TRP A 93 28.50 -16.98 34.04
CA TRP A 93 29.61 -17.85 33.58
C TRP A 93 29.45 -19.30 34.04
N ILE A 94 28.81 -19.56 35.20
CA ILE A 94 28.41 -20.91 35.60
C ILE A 94 27.46 -21.51 34.58
N SER A 95 26.42 -20.76 34.19
CA SER A 95 25.42 -21.18 33.22
C SER A 95 26.02 -21.43 31.84
N VAL A 96 26.90 -20.54 31.35
CA VAL A 96 27.62 -20.71 30.08
C VAL A 96 28.50 -21.93 30.09
N THR A 97 29.28 -22.12 31.19
CA THR A 97 30.14 -23.29 31.35
C THR A 97 29.35 -24.59 31.40
N ALA A 98 28.21 -24.60 32.09
CA ALA A 98 27.32 -25.74 32.14
C ALA A 98 26.72 -26.09 30.76
N ALA A 99 26.35 -25.08 29.96
CA ALA A 99 25.84 -25.27 28.59
C ALA A 99 26.94 -25.90 27.70
N ILE A 100 28.15 -25.36 27.71
CA ILE A 100 29.31 -25.91 26.99
C ILE A 100 29.64 -27.34 27.46
N GLY A 101 29.52 -27.61 28.76
CA GLY A 101 29.77 -28.92 29.34
C GLY A 101 28.86 -30.05 28.86
N ARG A 102 27.70 -29.71 28.28
CA ARG A 102 26.82 -30.70 27.65
C ARG A 102 27.37 -31.22 26.31
N THR A 103 28.13 -30.39 25.62
CA THR A 103 28.79 -30.76 24.35
C THR A 103 30.23 -31.23 24.58
N ASN A 104 30.95 -30.61 25.53
CA ASN A 104 32.33 -30.95 25.85
C ASN A 104 32.59 -30.95 27.38
N ARG A 105 32.58 -32.13 27.97
CA ARG A 105 32.76 -32.31 29.43
C ARG A 105 34.13 -31.87 29.94
N ASN A 106 35.16 -31.96 29.11
CA ASN A 106 36.53 -31.62 29.51
C ASN A 106 36.66 -30.11 29.74
N ILE A 107 36.10 -29.29 28.85
CA ILE A 107 36.09 -27.84 29.00
C ILE A 107 35.36 -27.43 30.30
N ALA A 108 34.21 -28.04 30.58
CA ALA A 108 33.46 -27.76 31.81
C ALA A 108 34.24 -28.18 33.07
N ALA A 109 34.96 -29.30 33.03
CA ALA A 109 35.77 -29.77 34.17
C ALA A 109 36.94 -28.80 34.49
N HIS A 110 37.57 -28.23 33.46
CA HIS A 110 38.67 -27.27 33.65
C HIS A 110 38.15 -25.88 34.09
N LEU A 111 37.01 -25.44 33.58
CA LEU A 111 36.43 -24.10 33.88
C LEU A 111 35.70 -24.09 35.23
N GLY A 112 35.07 -25.19 35.63
CA GLY A 112 34.25 -25.28 36.84
C GLY A 112 34.87 -24.67 38.10
N PRO A 113 36.12 -25.03 38.47
CA PRO A 113 36.82 -24.43 39.61
C PRO A 113 37.08 -22.93 39.50
N LEU A 114 37.28 -22.42 38.28
CA LEU A 114 37.54 -21.00 38.01
C LEU A 114 36.29 -20.13 38.17
N VAL A 115 35.13 -20.70 37.89
CA VAL A 115 33.85 -19.96 37.96
C VAL A 115 33.34 -19.83 39.40
N THR A 116 33.59 -20.83 40.22
CA THR A 116 33.08 -20.89 41.62
C THR A 116 33.91 -20.10 42.62
N GLY A 117 35.11 -19.63 42.25
CA GLY A 117 36.12 -19.14 43.21
C GLY A 117 36.42 -17.63 43.19
N SER A 118 35.83 -16.78 42.35
CA SER A 118 36.34 -15.41 42.20
C SER A 118 35.34 -14.28 42.01
N LEU A 119 35.49 -13.19 42.78
CA LEU A 119 35.11 -11.84 42.44
C LEU A 119 35.80 -11.47 41.10
N GLY A 120 35.05 -11.39 40.00
CA GLY A 120 35.59 -11.11 38.66
C GLY A 120 35.64 -12.33 37.72
N ALA A 121 34.70 -13.26 37.86
CA ALA A 121 34.59 -14.49 37.08
C ALA A 121 34.88 -14.31 35.58
N GLY A 122 34.35 -13.28 34.92
CA GLY A 122 34.58 -13.04 33.50
C GLY A 122 36.04 -12.69 33.14
N GLN A 123 36.82 -12.09 34.03
CA GLN A 123 38.22 -11.76 33.74
C GLN A 123 39.12 -12.98 33.72
N VAL A 124 38.81 -14.00 34.53
CA VAL A 124 39.57 -15.24 34.64
C VAL A 124 39.06 -16.32 33.70
N VAL A 125 37.74 -16.43 33.59
CA VAL A 125 37.07 -17.48 32.78
C VAL A 125 37.25 -17.25 31.28
N VAL A 126 37.16 -16.00 30.78
CA VAL A 126 37.25 -15.73 29.34
C VAL A 126 38.59 -16.16 28.73
N PRO A 127 39.77 -15.79 29.26
CA PRO A 127 41.04 -16.28 28.72
C PRO A 127 41.18 -17.81 28.77
N ALA A 128 40.76 -18.43 29.88
CA ALA A 128 40.81 -19.89 30.03
C ALA A 128 39.90 -20.58 29.00
N LEU A 129 38.66 -20.08 28.83
CA LEU A 129 37.72 -20.60 27.86
C LEU A 129 38.24 -20.46 26.42
N VAL A 130 38.82 -19.31 26.06
CA VAL A 130 39.42 -19.08 24.73
C VAL A 130 40.53 -20.08 24.44
N ASN A 131 41.41 -20.37 25.42
CA ASN A 131 42.48 -21.34 25.29
C ASN A 131 41.94 -22.76 25.07
N GLU A 132 40.94 -23.18 25.84
CA GLU A 132 40.32 -24.50 25.69
C GLU A 132 39.63 -24.63 24.33
N LEU A 133 38.91 -23.59 23.89
CA LEU A 133 38.22 -23.57 22.60
C LEU A 133 39.20 -23.61 21.42
N ALA A 134 40.34 -22.96 21.52
CA ALA A 134 41.38 -22.99 20.48
C ALA A 134 41.98 -24.39 20.27
N MET A 135 41.86 -25.30 21.22
CA MET A 135 42.31 -26.70 21.12
C MET A 135 41.26 -27.62 20.48
N LEU A 136 40.06 -27.14 20.22
CA LEU A 136 39.00 -27.95 19.58
C LEU A 136 39.34 -28.22 18.12
N THR A 137 39.06 -29.46 17.70
CA THR A 137 39.13 -29.87 16.28
C THR A 137 37.84 -29.57 15.52
N GLU A 138 36.71 -29.47 16.23
CA GLU A 138 35.39 -29.20 15.70
C GLU A 138 34.90 -27.83 16.16
N ARG A 139 34.02 -27.25 15.38
CA ARG A 139 33.40 -25.97 15.73
C ARG A 139 32.35 -26.13 16.81
N LEU A 140 32.29 -25.17 17.71
CA LEU A 140 31.30 -25.04 18.76
C LEU A 140 30.43 -23.79 18.50
N VAL A 141 29.14 -23.98 18.46
CA VAL A 141 28.17 -22.87 18.45
C VAL A 141 27.62 -22.71 19.86
N VAL A 142 27.74 -21.51 20.42
CA VAL A 142 27.16 -21.17 21.73
C VAL A 142 25.97 -20.24 21.48
N VAL A 143 24.76 -20.70 21.81
CA VAL A 143 23.52 -19.92 21.67
C VAL A 143 23.14 -19.37 23.04
N LEU A 144 22.99 -18.03 23.10
CA LEU A 144 22.53 -17.29 24.27
C LEU A 144 21.15 -16.72 23.92
N ASP A 145 20.10 -17.40 24.38
CA ASP A 145 18.70 -16.99 24.13
C ASP A 145 18.21 -16.05 25.23
N ASP A 146 17.37 -15.09 24.89
CA ASP A 146 16.84 -14.05 25.77
C ASP A 146 17.91 -13.15 26.43
N TYR A 147 18.99 -12.82 25.71
CA TYR A 147 20.11 -12.01 26.19
C TYR A 147 19.71 -10.64 26.74
N HIS A 148 18.56 -10.13 26.37
CA HIS A 148 18.03 -8.84 26.84
C HIS A 148 17.71 -8.82 28.35
N LEU A 149 17.68 -9.97 29.02
CA LEU A 149 17.51 -10.10 30.47
C LEU A 149 18.80 -9.81 31.25
N ILE A 150 19.92 -9.71 30.56
CA ILE A 150 21.21 -9.36 31.16
C ILE A 150 21.37 -7.85 31.14
N ASP A 151 21.48 -7.23 32.32
CA ASP A 151 21.65 -5.78 32.50
C ASP A 151 23.01 -5.41 33.13
N ASP A 152 23.78 -6.39 33.60
CA ASP A 152 25.09 -6.15 34.27
C ASP A 152 26.18 -5.77 33.26
N ALA A 153 26.78 -4.60 33.48
CA ALA A 153 27.84 -4.06 32.62
C ALA A 153 29.11 -4.89 32.59
N SER A 154 29.40 -5.69 33.65
CA SER A 154 30.61 -6.54 33.70
C SER A 154 30.42 -7.80 32.86
N VAL A 155 29.19 -8.35 32.80
CA VAL A 155 28.83 -9.43 31.89
C VAL A 155 28.98 -8.96 30.45
N HIS A 156 28.44 -7.81 30.11
CA HIS A 156 28.58 -7.27 28.75
C HIS A 156 30.03 -7.06 28.34
N ARG A 157 30.86 -6.48 29.20
CA ARG A 157 32.30 -6.32 28.92
C ARG A 157 33.05 -7.66 28.77
N SER A 158 32.71 -8.65 29.57
CA SER A 158 33.33 -9.96 29.48
C SER A 158 32.92 -10.72 28.22
N MET A 159 31.64 -10.58 27.79
CA MET A 159 31.16 -11.13 26.53
C MET A 159 31.79 -10.42 25.32
N GLU A 160 31.88 -9.08 25.34
CA GLU A 160 32.58 -8.33 24.30
C GLU A 160 34.04 -8.77 24.15
N ARG A 161 34.73 -8.98 25.28
CA ARG A 161 36.10 -9.51 25.30
C ARG A 161 36.16 -10.96 24.74
N LEU A 162 35.22 -11.83 25.08
CA LEU A 162 35.14 -13.19 24.50
C LEU A 162 34.98 -13.11 22.97
N ILE A 163 34.08 -12.26 22.47
CA ILE A 163 33.89 -12.06 21.04
C ILE A 163 35.15 -11.51 20.36
N GLU A 164 35.86 -10.56 21.00
CA GLU A 164 37.13 -10.03 20.49
C GLU A 164 38.25 -11.06 20.41
N LEU A 165 38.33 -11.94 21.37
CA LEU A 165 39.35 -12.99 21.48
C LEU A 165 38.91 -14.33 20.86
N SER A 166 37.72 -14.43 20.32
CA SER A 166 37.14 -15.68 19.82
C SER A 166 38.05 -16.37 18.81
N PRO A 167 38.39 -17.65 19.03
CA PRO A 167 39.11 -18.45 18.06
C PRO A 167 38.16 -18.86 16.90
N PRO A 168 38.72 -19.32 15.75
CA PRO A 168 37.91 -19.73 14.59
C PRO A 168 36.91 -20.86 14.89
N GLN A 169 37.13 -21.62 15.94
CA GLN A 169 36.27 -22.74 16.35
C GLN A 169 35.00 -22.29 17.07
N LEU A 170 34.88 -21.01 17.49
CA LEU A 170 33.73 -20.51 18.24
C LEU A 170 32.87 -19.56 17.42
N THR A 171 31.60 -19.86 17.35
CA THR A 171 30.55 -18.93 16.90
C THR A 171 29.56 -18.71 18.05
N ILE A 172 29.30 -17.47 18.42
CA ILE A 172 28.34 -17.09 19.45
C ILE A 172 27.09 -16.57 18.74
N VAL A 173 25.92 -17.13 19.03
CA VAL A 173 24.61 -16.64 18.55
C VAL A 173 23.91 -16.00 19.73
N VAL A 174 23.67 -14.69 19.63
CA VAL A 174 22.94 -13.93 20.65
C VAL A 174 21.52 -13.65 20.12
N ILE A 175 20.53 -14.20 20.80
CA ILE A 175 19.12 -13.95 20.52
C ILE A 175 18.59 -12.95 21.55
N THR A 176 18.00 -11.85 21.08
CA THR A 176 17.63 -10.76 21.98
C THR A 176 16.43 -9.98 21.47
N ARG A 177 15.74 -9.26 22.36
CA ARG A 177 14.66 -8.30 21.99
C ARG A 177 15.23 -6.90 21.74
N ALA A 178 16.35 -6.55 22.35
CA ALA A 178 17.02 -5.26 22.20
C ALA A 178 18.51 -5.48 21.92
N ASP A 179 19.14 -4.52 21.26
CA ASP A 179 20.57 -4.64 20.98
C ASP A 179 21.38 -4.63 22.28
N PRO A 180 22.28 -5.60 22.46
CA PRO A 180 23.17 -5.59 23.59
C PRO A 180 24.12 -4.38 23.52
N PRO A 181 24.61 -3.84 24.66
CA PRO A 181 25.47 -2.66 24.68
C PRO A 181 26.92 -2.99 24.28
N PHE A 182 27.08 -3.78 23.24
CA PHE A 182 28.37 -4.09 22.64
C PHE A 182 28.80 -2.98 21.69
N ARG A 183 30.10 -2.85 21.42
CA ARG A 183 30.65 -1.92 20.43
C ARG A 183 30.35 -2.38 18.98
N MET A 184 29.07 -2.51 18.67
CA MET A 184 28.60 -3.08 17.40
C MET A 184 29.17 -2.38 16.17
N GLY A 185 29.33 -1.05 16.19
CA GLY A 185 29.93 -0.30 15.08
C GLY A 185 31.33 -0.79 14.72
N ARG A 186 32.18 -1.05 15.73
CA ARG A 186 33.52 -1.60 15.52
C ARG A 186 33.50 -3.03 14.97
N MET A 187 32.55 -3.85 15.43
CA MET A 187 32.40 -5.24 14.99
C MET A 187 31.92 -5.29 13.53
N ARG A 188 30.99 -4.41 13.14
CA ARG A 188 30.50 -4.28 11.76
C ARG A 188 31.62 -3.93 10.78
N VAL A 189 32.41 -2.89 11.11
CA VAL A 189 33.55 -2.46 10.26
C VAL A 189 34.58 -3.55 10.06
N ARG A 190 34.78 -4.39 11.07
CA ARG A 190 35.75 -5.53 11.04
C ARG A 190 35.17 -6.81 10.45
N GLY A 191 33.90 -6.83 10.04
CA GLY A 191 33.25 -8.04 9.54
C GLY A 191 33.06 -9.16 10.58
N ARG A 192 33.10 -8.82 11.89
CA ARG A 192 33.06 -9.79 12.99
C ARG A 192 31.63 -10.04 13.51
N VAL A 193 30.64 -9.53 12.85
CA VAL A 193 29.23 -9.76 13.20
C VAL A 193 28.39 -9.99 11.96
N ARG A 194 27.46 -10.93 12.06
CA ARG A 194 26.30 -11.05 11.16
C ARG A 194 25.05 -10.73 11.95
N GLU A 195 24.12 -10.05 11.28
CA GLU A 195 22.91 -9.59 11.93
C GLU A 195 21.69 -10.13 11.19
N ILE A 196 20.73 -10.64 11.97
CA ILE A 196 19.39 -10.97 11.51
C ILE A 196 18.44 -10.04 12.29
N ARG A 197 17.76 -9.18 11.60
CA ARG A 197 16.91 -8.13 12.15
C ARG A 197 15.43 -8.44 11.98
N ALA A 198 14.56 -7.61 12.58
CA ALA A 198 13.12 -7.75 12.47
C ALA A 198 12.64 -7.78 11.01
N SER A 199 13.24 -6.96 10.13
CA SER A 199 12.93 -6.95 8.69
C SER A 199 13.25 -8.28 8.01
N ASP A 200 14.34 -8.92 8.40
CA ASP A 200 14.78 -10.20 7.82
C ASP A 200 13.89 -11.36 8.30
N LEU A 201 13.36 -11.25 9.53
CA LEU A 201 12.48 -12.25 10.15
C LEU A 201 11.03 -12.17 9.66
N ARG A 202 10.64 -11.18 8.87
CA ARG A 202 9.29 -11.12 8.28
C ARG A 202 9.06 -12.32 7.37
N PHE A 203 7.89 -12.90 7.50
CA PHE A 203 7.42 -13.95 6.60
C PHE A 203 7.00 -13.32 5.26
N ASN A 204 7.41 -13.92 4.16
CA ASN A 204 6.82 -13.64 2.86
C ASN A 204 5.55 -14.49 2.67
N SER A 205 4.80 -14.25 1.58
CA SER A 205 3.53 -14.94 1.33
C SER A 205 3.67 -16.46 1.25
N SER A 206 4.74 -16.97 0.64
CA SER A 206 5.00 -18.42 0.55
C SER A 206 5.30 -19.00 1.94
N GLU A 207 6.20 -18.37 2.71
CA GLU A 207 6.50 -18.78 4.08
C GLU A 207 5.25 -18.68 4.98
N ALA A 208 4.37 -17.67 4.74
CA ALA A 208 3.11 -17.51 5.47
C ALA A 208 2.11 -18.63 5.13
N ALA A 209 1.98 -19.02 3.88
CA ALA A 209 1.17 -20.14 3.46
C ALA A 209 1.62 -21.44 4.13
N ASP A 210 2.92 -21.70 4.16
CA ASP A 210 3.49 -22.87 4.82
C ASP A 210 3.22 -22.87 6.34
N LEU A 211 3.29 -21.68 6.97
CA LEU A 211 3.03 -21.53 8.40
C LEU A 211 1.57 -21.80 8.75
N LEU A 212 0.66 -21.23 7.98
CA LEU A 212 -0.79 -21.32 8.19
C LEU A 212 -1.32 -22.73 7.83
N GLY A 213 -0.70 -23.41 6.86
CA GLY A 213 -1.00 -24.80 6.49
C GLY A 213 -2.47 -25.05 6.21
N ALA A 214 -3.11 -26.01 6.92
CA ALA A 214 -4.51 -26.37 6.69
C ALA A 214 -5.52 -25.23 6.96
N ALA A 215 -5.17 -24.25 7.78
CA ALA A 215 -6.05 -23.09 8.02
C ALA A 215 -6.27 -22.24 6.75
N VAL A 216 -5.42 -22.39 5.74
CA VAL A 216 -5.52 -21.67 4.44
C VAL A 216 -5.96 -22.54 3.27
N GLU A 217 -6.34 -23.80 3.47
CA GLU A 217 -6.85 -24.67 2.38
C GLU A 217 -8.08 -24.05 1.67
N THR A 218 -8.78 -23.14 2.36
CA THR A 218 -9.95 -22.43 1.83
C THR A 218 -9.63 -21.04 1.29
N LEU A 219 -8.39 -20.54 1.44
CA LEU A 219 -7.94 -19.21 1.01
C LEU A 219 -7.20 -19.29 -0.31
N ASP A 220 -7.44 -18.32 -1.18
CA ASP A 220 -6.61 -18.12 -2.38
C ASP A 220 -5.30 -17.37 -2.05
N ASP A 221 -4.34 -17.39 -2.96
CA ASP A 221 -3.03 -16.74 -2.79
C ASP A 221 -3.16 -15.25 -2.45
N ARG A 222 -4.16 -14.57 -3.03
CA ARG A 222 -4.43 -13.15 -2.78
C ARG A 222 -4.83 -12.90 -1.33
N ARG A 223 -5.61 -13.80 -0.73
CA ARG A 223 -6.01 -13.69 0.69
C ARG A 223 -4.84 -13.92 1.63
N ILE A 224 -3.94 -14.81 1.25
CA ILE A 224 -2.69 -15.05 1.98
C ILE A 224 -1.81 -13.80 1.91
N ASP A 225 -1.70 -13.18 0.74
CA ASP A 225 -0.98 -11.91 0.59
C ASP A 225 -1.59 -10.80 1.45
N ASP A 226 -2.92 -10.61 1.42
CA ASP A 226 -3.66 -9.65 2.25
C ASP A 226 -3.38 -9.88 3.75
N LEU A 227 -3.37 -11.13 4.21
CA LEU A 227 -3.11 -11.47 5.60
C LEU A 227 -1.65 -11.23 5.98
N CYS A 228 -0.71 -11.58 5.10
CA CYS A 228 0.71 -11.32 5.26
C CYS A 228 1.00 -9.81 5.34
N GLU A 229 0.34 -8.99 4.49
CA GLU A 229 0.45 -7.53 4.54
C GLU A 229 -0.11 -6.97 5.85
N ARG A 230 -1.27 -7.42 6.31
CA ARG A 230 -1.91 -6.98 7.57
C ARG A 230 -1.10 -7.31 8.81
N THR A 231 -0.46 -8.47 8.82
CA THR A 231 0.43 -8.89 9.89
C THR A 231 1.85 -8.35 9.75
N GLU A 232 2.15 -7.65 8.64
CA GLU A 232 3.51 -7.23 8.26
C GLU A 232 4.51 -8.40 8.26
N GLY A 233 4.04 -9.63 8.00
CA GLY A 233 4.82 -10.85 8.06
C GLY A 233 5.29 -11.21 9.48
N TRP A 234 4.66 -10.70 10.53
CA TRP A 234 5.00 -11.03 11.92
C TRP A 234 4.52 -12.43 12.29
N ALA A 235 5.45 -13.31 12.68
CA ALA A 235 5.20 -14.73 12.92
C ALA A 235 4.05 -14.97 13.93
N ALA A 236 4.08 -14.30 15.09
CA ALA A 236 3.01 -14.46 16.09
C ALA A 236 1.67 -13.97 15.55
N GLY A 237 1.65 -12.86 14.79
CA GLY A 237 0.44 -12.35 14.15
C GLY A 237 -0.17 -13.35 13.18
N LEU A 238 0.65 -14.01 12.37
CA LEU A 238 0.21 -15.05 11.44
C LEU A 238 -0.33 -16.29 12.18
N VAL A 239 0.37 -16.75 13.21
CA VAL A 239 -0.09 -17.89 14.04
C VAL A 239 -1.44 -17.59 14.70
N LEU A 240 -1.59 -16.39 15.29
CA LEU A 240 -2.82 -15.98 15.93
C LEU A 240 -3.98 -15.82 14.94
N ALA A 241 -3.67 -15.30 13.72
CA ALA A 241 -4.64 -15.25 12.63
C ALA A 241 -5.09 -16.66 12.20
N GLY A 242 -4.15 -17.61 12.11
CA GLY A 242 -4.47 -19.01 11.83
C GLY A 242 -5.43 -19.62 12.85
N LEU A 243 -5.17 -19.40 14.14
CA LEU A 243 -6.06 -19.85 15.23
C LEU A 243 -7.46 -19.22 15.18
N SER A 244 -7.57 -17.98 14.74
CA SER A 244 -8.85 -17.30 14.54
C SER A 244 -9.57 -17.82 13.30
N LEU A 245 -8.82 -18.11 12.21
CA LEU A 245 -9.35 -18.70 10.96
C LEU A 245 -9.99 -20.07 11.20
N GLU A 246 -9.40 -20.92 12.04
CA GLU A 246 -9.94 -22.24 12.39
C GLU A 246 -11.33 -22.18 13.07
N ARG A 247 -11.73 -21.01 13.56
CA ARG A 247 -12.96 -20.77 14.30
C ARG A 247 -13.99 -19.93 13.56
N THR A 248 -13.68 -19.49 12.33
CA THR A 248 -14.58 -18.64 11.56
C THR A 248 -15.32 -19.44 10.50
N ASP A 249 -16.60 -19.12 10.30
CA ASP A 249 -17.42 -19.71 9.24
C ASP A 249 -17.24 -18.97 7.89
N ASP A 250 -16.62 -17.78 7.89
CA ASP A 250 -16.39 -16.94 6.72
C ASP A 250 -14.92 -16.45 6.68
N PRO A 251 -14.00 -17.28 6.14
CA PRO A 251 -12.58 -16.95 6.04
C PRO A 251 -12.31 -15.69 5.23
N ASP A 252 -13.06 -15.44 4.17
CA ASP A 252 -12.89 -14.28 3.30
C ASP A 252 -13.17 -12.97 4.01
N ARG A 253 -14.28 -12.93 4.73
CA ARG A 253 -14.66 -11.77 5.54
C ARG A 253 -13.68 -11.57 6.70
N PHE A 254 -13.24 -12.67 7.32
CA PHE A 254 -12.24 -12.59 8.39
C PHE A 254 -10.97 -11.91 7.92
N VAL A 255 -10.35 -12.37 6.81
CA VAL A 255 -9.13 -11.76 6.27
C VAL A 255 -9.31 -10.27 5.98
N GLN A 256 -10.49 -9.87 5.43
CA GLN A 256 -10.78 -8.46 5.15
C GLN A 256 -10.90 -7.61 6.42
N THR A 257 -11.34 -8.18 7.52
CA THR A 257 -11.61 -7.47 8.79
C THR A 257 -10.55 -7.69 9.87
N PHE A 258 -9.59 -8.62 9.65
CA PHE A 258 -8.56 -8.94 10.63
C PHE A 258 -7.71 -7.73 11.02
N ARG A 259 -7.63 -7.47 12.31
CA ARG A 259 -6.91 -6.33 12.91
C ARG A 259 -6.34 -6.72 14.28
N GLY A 260 -5.57 -5.81 14.88
CA GLY A 260 -5.02 -5.96 16.22
C GLY A 260 -6.05 -6.01 17.35
N ASP A 261 -7.33 -5.74 17.08
CA ASP A 261 -8.45 -5.89 18.01
C ASP A 261 -9.06 -7.31 18.02
N ASP A 262 -8.53 -8.23 17.20
CA ASP A 262 -8.83 -9.66 17.33
C ASP A 262 -8.48 -10.16 18.74
N GLN A 263 -9.36 -10.98 19.33
CA GLN A 263 -9.26 -11.40 20.73
C GLN A 263 -7.90 -12.05 21.07
N PHE A 264 -7.37 -12.90 20.21
CA PHE A 264 -6.09 -13.59 20.44
C PHE A 264 -4.92 -12.66 20.29
N VAL A 265 -4.97 -11.79 19.28
CA VAL A 265 -3.91 -10.79 19.02
C VAL A 265 -3.86 -9.79 20.17
N ALA A 266 -5.01 -9.22 20.55
CA ALA A 266 -5.10 -8.26 21.63
C ALA A 266 -4.63 -8.84 22.97
N GLY A 267 -5.03 -10.08 23.28
CA GLY A 267 -4.59 -10.79 24.48
C GLY A 267 -3.06 -10.95 24.51
N TYR A 268 -2.49 -11.52 23.46
CA TYR A 268 -1.04 -11.70 23.35
C TYR A 268 -0.25 -10.40 23.46
N LEU A 269 -0.70 -9.35 22.74
CA LEU A 269 -0.02 -8.05 22.77
C LEU A 269 -0.12 -7.38 24.15
N THR A 270 -1.25 -7.54 24.84
CA THR A 270 -1.42 -7.02 26.20
C THR A 270 -0.46 -7.69 27.18
N ASP A 271 -0.39 -9.02 27.16
CA ASP A 271 0.45 -9.79 28.06
C ASP A 271 1.96 -9.55 27.82
N GLU A 272 2.38 -9.51 26.55
CA GLU A 272 3.80 -9.38 26.17
C GLU A 272 4.35 -7.96 26.25
N PHE A 273 3.50 -6.93 26.02
CA PHE A 273 3.98 -5.56 25.83
C PHE A 273 3.43 -4.54 26.82
N LEU A 274 2.21 -4.74 27.35
CA LEU A 274 1.58 -3.76 28.24
C LEU A 274 1.59 -4.15 29.71
N ALA A 275 1.61 -5.44 30.04
CA ALA A 275 1.50 -5.89 31.42
C ALA A 275 2.68 -5.46 32.32
N ALA A 276 3.87 -5.26 31.72
CA ALA A 276 5.09 -4.85 32.41
C ALA A 276 5.25 -3.32 32.55
N LEU A 277 4.38 -2.52 31.92
CA LEU A 277 4.47 -1.08 31.92
C LEU A 277 3.70 -0.47 33.10
N ASP A 278 4.25 0.64 33.63
CA ASP A 278 3.50 1.46 34.59
C ASP A 278 2.31 2.17 33.87
N GLU A 279 1.36 2.66 34.67
CA GLU A 279 0.13 3.28 34.15
C GLU A 279 0.44 4.55 33.30
N GLY A 280 1.46 5.31 33.67
CA GLY A 280 1.88 6.50 32.94
C GLY A 280 2.48 6.18 31.57
N GLU A 281 3.36 5.20 31.49
CA GLU A 281 3.98 4.73 30.24
C GLU A 281 2.94 4.08 29.32
N ARG A 282 2.04 3.26 29.88
CA ARG A 282 0.90 2.67 29.16
C ARG A 282 -0.01 3.76 28.60
N GLY A 283 -0.40 4.76 29.39
CA GLY A 283 -1.21 5.89 28.96
C GLY A 283 -0.55 6.67 27.83
N ARG A 284 0.75 6.93 27.92
CA ARG A 284 1.52 7.61 26.87
C ARG A 284 1.58 6.80 25.57
N MET A 285 1.72 5.46 25.64
CA MET A 285 1.67 4.62 24.46
C MET A 285 0.29 4.65 23.78
N VAL A 286 -0.77 4.64 24.57
CA VAL A 286 -2.16 4.71 24.09
C VAL A 286 -2.42 6.05 23.38
N GLU A 287 -1.99 7.18 23.95
CA GLU A 287 -2.11 8.49 23.34
C GLU A 287 -1.27 8.60 22.04
N ALA A 288 -0.06 8.05 22.06
CA ALA A 288 0.83 8.02 20.90
C ALA A 288 0.30 7.16 19.73
N ALA A 289 -0.65 6.27 19.96
CA ALA A 289 -1.25 5.46 18.89
C ALA A 289 -2.24 6.23 18.00
N VAL A 290 -2.69 7.42 18.46
CA VAL A 290 -3.67 8.23 17.71
C VAL A 290 -3.20 8.58 16.30
N PRO A 291 -2.02 9.18 16.05
CA PRO A 291 -1.54 9.40 14.70
C PRO A 291 -0.95 8.11 14.10
N HIS A 292 -1.06 7.99 12.78
CA HIS A 292 -0.48 6.84 12.06
C HIS A 292 1.05 6.90 12.02
N ARG A 293 1.62 8.11 11.99
CA ARG A 293 3.06 8.36 12.03
C ARG A 293 3.36 9.25 13.22
N LEU A 294 4.50 9.02 13.85
CA LEU A 294 4.95 9.70 15.05
C LEU A 294 6.26 10.43 14.79
N SER A 295 6.36 11.63 15.34
CA SER A 295 7.64 12.31 15.52
C SER A 295 7.68 12.88 16.96
N GLY A 296 8.88 13.17 17.44
CA GLY A 296 9.03 13.75 18.78
C GLY A 296 8.17 15.01 18.98
N PRO A 297 8.26 16.02 18.10
CA PRO A 297 7.46 17.24 18.19
C PRO A 297 5.94 16.99 18.08
N LEU A 298 5.50 16.03 17.25
CA LEU A 298 4.08 15.66 17.16
C LEU A 298 3.59 15.04 18.47
N LEU A 299 4.37 14.11 19.02
CA LEU A 299 4.02 13.47 20.28
C LEU A 299 3.92 14.49 21.41
N ASP A 300 4.89 15.40 21.52
CA ASP A 300 4.87 16.46 22.53
C ASP A 300 3.64 17.38 22.36
N ALA A 301 3.26 17.70 21.13
CA ALA A 301 2.06 18.49 20.84
C ALA A 301 0.76 17.80 21.24
N ILE A 302 0.67 16.49 21.01
CA ILE A 302 -0.52 15.67 21.32
C ILE A 302 -0.67 15.47 22.83
N THR A 303 0.40 15.03 23.50
CA THR A 303 0.37 14.69 24.91
C THR A 303 0.47 15.92 25.83
N GLY A 304 0.97 17.05 25.31
CA GLY A 304 1.27 18.23 26.10
C GLY A 304 2.52 18.06 26.99
N SER A 305 3.35 17.08 26.69
CA SER A 305 4.60 16.77 27.40
C SER A 305 5.84 17.18 26.58
N ASN A 306 7.02 16.95 27.12
CA ASN A 306 8.29 17.17 26.45
C ASN A 306 9.11 15.87 26.38
N GLY A 307 10.04 15.78 25.44
CA GLY A 307 10.97 14.67 25.33
C GLY A 307 10.46 13.48 24.52
N GLY A 308 9.45 13.69 23.67
CA GLY A 308 8.88 12.69 22.79
C GLY A 308 9.90 12.03 21.88
N ALA A 309 10.88 12.78 21.35
CA ALA A 309 11.92 12.23 20.50
C ALA A 309 12.76 11.16 21.22
N ARG A 310 13.26 11.48 22.43
CA ARG A 310 14.06 10.53 23.24
C ARG A 310 13.24 9.30 23.63
N TRP A 311 11.96 9.49 23.94
CA TRP A 311 11.08 8.39 24.30
C TRP A 311 10.84 7.45 23.11
N LEU A 312 10.55 7.98 21.91
CA LEU A 312 10.38 7.17 20.69
C LEU A 312 11.67 6.42 20.32
N GLU A 313 12.82 7.09 20.44
CA GLU A 313 14.12 6.47 20.23
C GLU A 313 14.34 5.30 21.21
N GLY A 314 14.01 5.48 22.48
CA GLY A 314 14.09 4.44 23.51
C GLY A 314 13.17 3.25 23.22
N LEU A 315 11.93 3.49 22.77
CA LEU A 315 11.02 2.42 22.36
C LEU A 315 11.53 1.65 21.15
N ALA A 316 12.03 2.36 20.14
CA ALA A 316 12.58 1.73 18.94
C ALA A 316 13.85 0.92 19.23
N ALA A 317 14.73 1.42 20.13
CA ALA A 317 15.93 0.71 20.55
C ALA A 317 15.62 -0.60 21.32
N ARG A 318 14.52 -0.61 22.08
CA ARG A 318 14.02 -1.80 22.80
C ARG A 318 13.16 -2.73 21.93
N ASN A 319 13.03 -2.46 20.64
CA ASN A 319 12.17 -3.21 19.71
C ASN A 319 10.74 -3.40 20.23
N GLN A 320 10.14 -2.37 20.79
CA GLN A 320 8.76 -2.41 21.33
C GLN A 320 7.71 -2.15 20.23
N LEU A 321 7.78 -2.89 19.13
CA LEU A 321 6.88 -2.75 17.98
C LEU A 321 6.77 -1.32 17.43
N VAL A 322 7.83 -0.50 17.64
CA VAL A 322 8.01 0.83 17.05
C VAL A 322 9.03 0.74 15.93
N ILE A 323 8.63 1.16 14.74
CA ILE A 323 9.40 1.05 13.50
C ILE A 323 9.85 2.45 13.10
N ARG A 324 11.16 2.62 12.85
CA ARG A 324 11.69 3.85 12.24
C ARG A 324 11.29 3.89 10.76
N LEU A 325 10.85 5.06 10.30
CA LEU A 325 10.43 5.26 8.92
C LEU A 325 11.49 5.94 8.05
N ASP A 326 12.50 6.53 8.68
CA ASP A 326 13.61 7.22 8.01
C ASP A 326 14.96 6.88 8.66
N ALA A 327 16.04 7.16 7.94
CA ALA A 327 17.41 6.89 8.39
C ALA A 327 17.88 7.85 9.49
N VAL A 328 17.26 9.04 9.61
CA VAL A 328 17.62 10.08 10.59
C VAL A 328 16.96 9.80 11.93
N GLY A 329 15.85 9.05 11.93
CA GLY A 329 15.09 8.75 13.14
C GLY A 329 14.19 9.91 13.59
N GLU A 330 13.67 10.68 12.64
CA GLU A 330 12.68 11.72 12.90
C GLU A 330 11.26 11.18 12.95
N TRP A 331 10.98 10.17 12.09
CA TRP A 331 9.66 9.59 11.96
C TRP A 331 9.63 8.13 12.36
N TYR A 332 8.55 7.77 13.07
CA TYR A 332 8.27 6.44 13.59
C TYR A 332 6.82 6.05 13.29
N ARG A 333 6.52 4.78 13.41
CA ARG A 333 5.15 4.26 13.53
C ARG A 333 5.13 3.03 14.44
N TYR A 334 3.99 2.75 15.00
CA TYR A 334 3.76 1.43 15.59
C TYR A 334 3.60 0.36 14.50
N HIS A 335 3.90 -0.88 14.85
CA HIS A 335 3.42 -2.04 14.10
C HIS A 335 1.90 -1.99 14.01
N GLN A 336 1.32 -2.33 12.83
CA GLN A 336 -0.10 -2.09 12.58
C GLN A 336 -1.01 -2.75 13.61
N LEU A 337 -0.85 -4.07 13.87
CA LEU A 337 -1.67 -4.79 14.85
C LEU A 337 -1.54 -4.21 16.27
N PHE A 338 -0.34 -3.78 16.64
CA PHE A 338 -0.12 -3.16 17.95
C PHE A 338 -0.81 -1.80 18.07
N ARG A 339 -0.76 -0.99 17.01
CA ARG A 339 -1.48 0.27 16.95
C ARG A 339 -3.00 0.08 17.05
N ASP A 340 -3.55 -0.92 16.33
CA ASP A 340 -4.98 -1.21 16.35
C ASP A 340 -5.44 -1.61 17.74
N MET A 341 -4.67 -2.44 18.47
CA MET A 341 -4.91 -2.81 19.84
C MET A 341 -4.85 -1.60 20.78
N LEU A 342 -3.81 -0.74 20.65
CA LEU A 342 -3.70 0.49 21.45
C LEU A 342 -4.87 1.46 21.18
N LEU A 343 -5.36 1.55 19.95
CA LEU A 343 -6.54 2.36 19.61
C LEU A 343 -7.82 1.78 20.21
N LEU A 344 -7.95 0.44 20.29
CA LEU A 344 -9.06 -0.20 21.00
C LEU A 344 -9.01 0.15 22.49
N GLU A 345 -7.82 0.08 23.08
CA GLU A 345 -7.61 0.47 24.48
C GLU A 345 -7.90 1.96 24.68
N ALA A 346 -7.49 2.84 23.77
CA ALA A 346 -7.80 4.28 23.82
C ALA A 346 -9.31 4.55 23.84
N ARG A 347 -10.08 3.82 23.00
CA ARG A 347 -11.55 3.93 22.99
C ARG A 347 -12.21 3.49 24.27
N ARG A 348 -11.57 2.58 25.01
CA ARG A 348 -12.09 2.07 26.29
C ARG A 348 -11.68 2.96 27.47
N SER A 349 -10.41 3.38 27.52
CA SER A 349 -9.82 4.06 28.68
C SER A 349 -9.92 5.58 28.64
N ILE A 350 -9.86 6.19 27.42
CA ILE A 350 -9.83 7.65 27.25
C ILE A 350 -10.77 8.16 26.13
N PRO A 351 -12.03 7.67 26.00
CA PRO A 351 -12.90 8.02 24.88
C PRO A 351 -13.12 9.51 24.69
N GLU A 352 -13.28 10.25 25.77
CA GLU A 352 -13.51 11.70 25.77
C GLU A 352 -12.27 12.49 25.31
N ARG A 353 -11.06 11.99 25.57
CA ARG A 353 -9.81 12.63 25.17
C ARG A 353 -9.44 12.39 23.71
N LEU A 354 -9.97 11.32 23.07
CA LEU A 354 -9.62 10.98 21.69
C LEU A 354 -9.90 12.10 20.70
N SER A 355 -11.05 12.79 20.83
CA SER A 355 -11.38 13.94 19.98
C SER A 355 -10.38 15.08 20.17
N GLU A 356 -10.00 15.39 21.41
CA GLU A 356 -9.01 16.45 21.66
C GLU A 356 -7.60 16.07 21.19
N LEU A 357 -7.17 14.81 21.36
CA LEU A 357 -5.89 14.32 20.84
C LEU A 357 -5.83 14.45 19.32
N ASN A 358 -6.92 14.06 18.63
CA ASN A 358 -7.04 14.23 17.18
C ASN A 358 -7.01 15.72 16.78
N ARG A 359 -7.68 16.64 17.49
CA ARG A 359 -7.60 18.09 17.22
C ARG A 359 -6.18 18.62 17.38
N ARG A 360 -5.46 18.19 18.41
CA ARG A 360 -4.05 18.58 18.62
C ARG A 360 -3.15 18.06 17.50
N ALA A 361 -3.35 16.80 17.10
CA ALA A 361 -2.65 16.22 15.96
C ALA A 361 -2.94 16.99 14.68
N ALA A 362 -4.22 17.29 14.40
CA ALA A 362 -4.63 18.08 13.23
C ALA A 362 -3.96 19.44 13.16
N ARG A 363 -4.00 20.20 14.27
CA ARG A 363 -3.34 21.53 14.36
C ARG A 363 -1.83 21.44 14.14
N TRP A 364 -1.19 20.40 14.66
CA TRP A 364 0.24 20.20 14.45
C TRP A 364 0.55 19.87 12.99
N PHE A 365 -0.20 18.94 12.36
CA PHE A 365 -0.02 18.55 10.97
C PHE A 365 -0.26 19.74 10.01
N GLU A 366 -1.28 20.56 10.27
CA GLU A 366 -1.58 21.75 9.49
C GLU A 366 -0.40 22.74 9.54
N LYS A 367 0.09 23.09 10.75
CA LYS A 367 1.23 24.00 10.94
C LYS A 367 2.55 23.48 10.38
N SER A 368 2.71 22.15 10.34
CA SER A 368 3.92 21.50 9.86
C SER A 368 3.91 21.18 8.36
N GLY A 369 2.88 21.65 7.61
CA GLY A 369 2.80 21.46 6.16
C GLY A 369 2.31 20.09 5.71
N TYR A 370 1.57 19.36 6.55
CA TYR A 370 0.93 18.07 6.24
C TYR A 370 -0.60 18.16 6.24
N PRO A 371 -1.21 18.98 5.36
CA PRO A 371 -2.63 19.30 5.45
C PRO A 371 -3.55 18.08 5.20
N ALA A 372 -3.14 17.11 4.40
CA ALA A 372 -3.93 15.89 4.21
C ALA A 372 -4.08 15.09 5.51
N ALA A 373 -3.01 14.95 6.29
CA ALA A 373 -3.06 14.30 7.60
C ALA A 373 -3.90 15.12 8.59
N ALA A 374 -3.85 16.47 8.50
CA ALA A 374 -4.68 17.33 9.33
C ALA A 374 -6.18 17.09 9.07
N VAL A 375 -6.60 16.98 7.80
CA VAL A 375 -8.01 16.64 7.45
C VAL A 375 -8.42 15.29 8.04
N ASP A 376 -7.57 14.26 7.92
CA ASP A 376 -7.86 12.94 8.48
C ASP A 376 -8.11 12.99 9.99
N HIS A 377 -7.29 13.77 10.70
CA HIS A 377 -7.43 13.92 12.15
C HIS A 377 -8.63 14.80 12.54
N MET A 378 -9.00 15.80 11.75
CA MET A 378 -10.23 16.58 11.98
C MET A 378 -11.48 15.70 11.85
N LEU A 379 -11.53 14.85 10.81
CA LEU A 379 -12.63 13.87 10.66
C LEU A 379 -12.68 12.89 11.83
N ALA A 380 -11.51 12.39 12.27
CA ALA A 380 -11.44 11.50 13.42
C ALA A 380 -11.85 12.18 14.74
N ALA A 381 -11.76 13.51 14.83
CA ALA A 381 -12.23 14.31 15.95
C ALA A 381 -13.74 14.61 15.91
N GLY A 382 -14.42 14.32 14.78
CA GLY A 382 -15.81 14.70 14.55
C GLY A 382 -16.00 16.15 14.04
N ASP A 383 -14.92 16.87 13.73
CA ASP A 383 -14.94 18.26 13.30
C ASP A 383 -15.07 18.36 11.76
N ARG A 384 -16.19 17.86 11.23
CA ARG A 384 -16.45 17.76 9.80
C ARG A 384 -16.37 19.09 9.05
N GLU A 385 -16.89 20.17 9.64
CA GLU A 385 -16.90 21.49 9.03
C GLU A 385 -15.47 22.03 8.81
N GLN A 386 -14.61 21.87 9.81
CA GLN A 386 -13.19 22.26 9.72
C GLN A 386 -12.46 21.37 8.72
N ALA A 387 -12.77 20.06 8.69
CA ALA A 387 -12.22 19.13 7.70
C ALA A 387 -12.59 19.54 6.28
N MET A 388 -13.85 19.93 6.02
CA MET A 388 -14.26 20.47 4.71
C MET A 388 -13.57 21.80 4.39
N SER A 389 -13.45 22.70 5.38
CA SER A 389 -12.76 23.96 5.17
C SER A 389 -11.31 23.77 4.76
N LEU A 390 -10.60 22.87 5.43
CA LEU A 390 -9.22 22.53 5.09
C LEU A 390 -9.16 21.78 3.74
N MET A 391 -10.14 20.92 3.44
CA MET A 391 -10.22 20.21 2.16
C MET A 391 -10.40 21.16 0.97
N ARG A 392 -11.14 22.26 1.13
CA ARG A 392 -11.24 23.33 0.11
C ARG A 392 -9.88 23.94 -0.20
N LEU A 393 -8.99 24.01 0.77
CA LEU A 393 -7.64 24.58 0.61
C LEU A 393 -6.68 23.56 -0.04
N VAL A 394 -6.68 22.30 0.43
CA VAL A 394 -5.66 21.31 0.04
C VAL A 394 -6.12 20.36 -1.07
N GLY A 395 -7.43 20.23 -1.27
CA GLY A 395 -7.99 19.32 -2.28
C GLY A 395 -7.51 19.60 -3.69
N PRO A 396 -7.45 20.87 -4.15
CA PRO A 396 -6.88 21.21 -5.45
C PRO A 396 -5.43 20.76 -5.63
N ASP A 397 -4.61 20.82 -4.57
CA ASP A 397 -3.22 20.36 -4.61
C ASP A 397 -3.11 18.82 -4.62
N LEU A 398 -3.99 18.13 -3.90
CA LEU A 398 -4.08 16.66 -3.96
C LEU A 398 -4.47 16.19 -5.35
N LEU A 399 -5.45 16.86 -5.97
CA LEU A 399 -5.88 16.58 -7.35
C LEU A 399 -4.74 16.87 -8.34
N GLY A 400 -4.16 18.07 -8.27
CA GLY A 400 -3.13 18.53 -9.19
C GLY A 400 -1.84 17.71 -9.12
N SER A 401 -1.44 17.25 -7.92
CA SER A 401 -0.27 16.38 -7.71
C SER A 401 -0.53 14.90 -7.99
N GLY A 402 -1.72 14.51 -8.46
CA GLY A 402 -2.07 13.13 -8.77
C GLY A 402 -2.32 12.22 -7.56
N ARG A 403 -2.42 12.77 -6.34
CA ARG A 403 -2.71 12.00 -5.10
C ARG A 403 -4.20 11.62 -5.00
N LEU A 404 -4.74 11.03 -6.05
CA LEU A 404 -6.17 10.74 -6.20
C LEU A 404 -6.71 9.74 -5.18
N ARG A 405 -5.89 8.77 -4.75
CA ARG A 405 -6.32 7.81 -3.72
C ARG A 405 -6.57 8.50 -2.37
N THR A 406 -5.70 9.41 -1.98
CA THR A 406 -5.87 10.21 -0.76
C THR A 406 -7.10 11.11 -0.86
N LEU A 407 -7.25 11.81 -1.98
CA LEU A 407 -8.40 12.66 -2.28
C LEU A 407 -9.72 11.87 -2.16
N ARG A 408 -9.81 10.73 -2.83
CA ARG A 408 -10.99 9.86 -2.83
C ARG A 408 -11.35 9.36 -1.43
N ASN A 409 -10.37 8.89 -0.67
CA ASN A 409 -10.60 8.38 0.69
C ASN A 409 -11.17 9.46 1.61
N ILE A 410 -10.63 10.68 1.55
CA ILE A 410 -11.11 11.80 2.38
C ILE A 410 -12.52 12.22 1.95
N LEU A 411 -12.75 12.43 0.65
CA LEU A 411 -14.06 12.83 0.13
C LEU A 411 -15.12 11.75 0.38
N GLY A 412 -14.76 10.47 0.27
CA GLY A 412 -15.65 9.35 0.60
C GLY A 412 -16.11 9.39 2.05
N ARG A 413 -15.20 9.66 2.99
CA ARG A 413 -15.56 9.81 4.42
C ARG A 413 -16.43 11.04 4.67
N LEU A 414 -16.09 12.18 4.07
CA LEU A 414 -16.89 13.40 4.15
C LEU A 414 -18.32 13.20 3.63
N SER A 415 -18.49 12.42 2.55
CA SER A 415 -19.80 12.17 1.95
C SER A 415 -20.68 11.22 2.79
N VAL A 416 -20.08 10.29 3.52
CA VAL A 416 -20.83 9.39 4.44
C VAL A 416 -21.41 10.17 5.63
N GLU A 417 -20.70 11.18 6.12
CA GLU A 417 -21.10 12.00 7.26
C GLU A 417 -22.11 13.11 6.89
N GLY A 418 -22.42 13.28 5.61
CA GLY A 418 -23.40 14.27 5.12
C GLY A 418 -23.07 14.82 3.74
N GLU A 419 -23.77 15.89 3.36
CA GLU A 419 -23.63 16.50 2.03
C GLU A 419 -22.29 17.23 1.87
N LEU A 420 -21.67 17.09 0.70
CA LEU A 420 -20.47 17.83 0.30
C LEU A 420 -20.86 19.26 -0.12
N ASP A 421 -20.02 20.24 0.19
CA ASP A 421 -20.14 21.59 -0.35
C ASP A 421 -19.75 21.65 -1.85
N ALA A 422 -19.89 22.83 -2.44
CA ALA A 422 -19.62 23.03 -3.87
C ALA A 422 -18.21 22.61 -4.29
N ILE A 423 -17.18 23.00 -3.51
CA ILE A 423 -15.79 22.70 -3.86
C ILE A 423 -15.47 21.21 -3.65
N CYS A 424 -15.90 20.62 -2.55
CA CYS A 424 -15.73 19.19 -2.32
C CYS A 424 -16.52 18.34 -3.33
N SER A 425 -17.71 18.79 -3.74
CA SER A 425 -18.49 18.17 -4.82
C SER A 425 -17.76 18.25 -6.16
N MET A 426 -17.15 19.38 -6.50
CA MET A 426 -16.32 19.55 -7.70
C MET A 426 -15.09 18.61 -7.66
N LEU A 427 -14.40 18.54 -6.53
CA LEU A 427 -13.24 17.64 -6.36
C LEU A 427 -13.63 16.17 -6.51
N SER A 428 -14.78 15.76 -5.95
CA SER A 428 -15.35 14.43 -6.16
C SER A 428 -15.75 14.20 -7.60
N GLY A 429 -16.29 15.20 -8.28
CA GLY A 429 -16.58 15.18 -9.71
C GLY A 429 -15.33 14.91 -10.55
N TRP A 430 -14.21 15.53 -10.22
CA TRP A 430 -12.92 15.25 -10.86
C TRP A 430 -12.45 13.80 -10.67
N ASP A 431 -12.57 13.24 -9.46
CA ASP A 431 -12.24 11.83 -9.23
C ASP A 431 -13.09 10.89 -10.10
N HIS A 432 -14.38 11.18 -10.22
CA HIS A 432 -15.28 10.42 -11.07
C HIS A 432 -14.96 10.61 -12.56
N TYR A 433 -14.62 11.82 -12.99
CA TYR A 433 -14.16 12.09 -14.35
C TYR A 433 -12.91 11.29 -14.71
N LEU A 434 -11.86 11.38 -13.86
CA LEU A 434 -10.58 10.69 -14.07
C LEU A 434 -10.70 9.16 -14.05
N THR A 435 -11.76 8.63 -13.46
CA THR A 435 -12.08 7.19 -13.44
C THR A 435 -13.11 6.75 -14.46
N GLY A 436 -13.49 7.66 -15.40
CA GLY A 436 -14.42 7.36 -16.48
C GLY A 436 -15.91 7.29 -16.09
N ARG A 437 -16.27 7.72 -14.88
CA ARG A 437 -17.65 7.72 -14.36
C ARG A 437 -18.37 9.05 -14.65
N TYR A 438 -18.57 9.35 -15.94
CA TYR A 438 -19.02 10.69 -16.39
C TYR A 438 -20.40 11.11 -15.89
N GLU A 439 -21.36 10.18 -15.77
CA GLU A 439 -22.69 10.49 -15.24
C GLU A 439 -22.63 10.91 -13.77
N ALA A 440 -21.86 10.20 -12.96
CA ALA A 440 -21.63 10.57 -11.56
C ALA A 440 -20.89 11.92 -11.45
N ALA A 441 -19.89 12.13 -12.30
CA ALA A 441 -19.16 13.41 -12.36
C ALA A 441 -20.08 14.57 -12.75
N GLN A 442 -21.03 14.36 -13.66
CA GLN A 442 -22.00 15.37 -14.06
C GLN A 442 -22.94 15.75 -12.92
N LEU A 443 -23.49 14.74 -12.20
CA LEU A 443 -24.35 14.99 -11.04
C LEU A 443 -23.64 15.83 -9.97
N LEU A 444 -22.36 15.55 -9.73
CA LEU A 444 -21.57 16.30 -8.76
C LEU A 444 -21.23 17.71 -9.26
N LEU A 445 -21.00 17.89 -10.56
CA LEU A 445 -20.83 19.21 -11.17
C LEU A 445 -22.11 20.03 -11.05
N ASP A 446 -23.28 19.47 -11.38
CA ASP A 446 -24.56 20.14 -11.28
C ASP A 446 -24.86 20.57 -9.85
N ARG A 447 -24.53 19.71 -8.89
CA ARG A 447 -24.62 20.05 -7.46
C ARG A 447 -23.65 21.17 -7.08
N ALA A 448 -22.38 21.11 -7.55
CA ALA A 448 -21.40 22.15 -7.29
C ALA A 448 -21.86 23.50 -7.83
N ILE A 449 -22.48 23.53 -9.01
CA ILE A 449 -23.07 24.75 -9.60
C ILE A 449 -24.23 25.28 -8.75
N ALA A 450 -25.13 24.39 -8.31
CA ALA A 450 -26.32 24.77 -7.54
C ALA A 450 -25.98 25.30 -6.13
N THR A 451 -24.88 24.87 -5.56
CA THR A 451 -24.47 25.19 -4.17
C THR A 451 -23.26 26.13 -4.11
N LEU A 452 -22.81 26.69 -5.26
CA LEU A 452 -21.63 27.55 -5.31
C LEU A 452 -21.90 28.87 -4.56
N PRO A 453 -21.11 29.20 -3.51
CA PRO A 453 -21.27 30.46 -2.83
C PRO A 453 -21.02 31.66 -3.76
N ALA A 454 -21.72 32.79 -3.52
CA ALA A 454 -21.66 33.96 -4.38
C ALA A 454 -20.27 34.64 -4.40
N ASP A 455 -19.46 34.42 -3.37
CA ASP A 455 -18.08 34.90 -3.23
C ASP A 455 -17.04 34.02 -3.91
N VAL A 456 -17.43 32.84 -4.41
CA VAL A 456 -16.51 31.93 -5.10
C VAL A 456 -16.57 32.15 -6.61
N ASP A 457 -15.39 32.38 -7.22
CA ASP A 457 -15.28 32.56 -8.68
C ASP A 457 -15.86 31.35 -9.44
N PRO A 458 -16.94 31.53 -10.27
CA PRO A 458 -17.52 30.45 -11.05
C PRO A 458 -16.52 29.78 -12.02
N MET A 459 -15.41 30.45 -12.35
CA MET A 459 -14.37 29.88 -13.21
C MET A 459 -13.67 28.67 -12.61
N ARG A 460 -13.79 28.45 -11.30
CA ARG A 460 -13.19 27.27 -10.62
C ARG A 460 -13.82 25.95 -11.07
N ILE A 461 -15.08 25.95 -11.48
CA ILE A 461 -15.78 24.74 -11.95
C ILE A 461 -15.64 24.53 -13.46
N MET A 462 -15.22 25.54 -14.21
CA MET A 462 -15.13 25.49 -15.68
C MET A 462 -14.18 24.41 -16.21
N PRO A 463 -13.02 24.10 -15.59
CA PRO A 463 -12.16 23.03 -16.09
C PRO A 463 -12.89 21.68 -16.12
N LEU A 464 -13.62 21.34 -15.07
CA LEU A 464 -14.39 20.09 -15.01
C LEU A 464 -15.53 20.08 -16.04
N ARG A 465 -16.25 21.22 -16.19
CA ARG A 465 -17.34 21.37 -17.15
C ARG A 465 -16.86 21.17 -18.59
N ILE A 466 -15.74 21.79 -18.97
CA ILE A 466 -15.15 21.66 -20.30
C ILE A 466 -14.71 20.21 -20.56
N ASN A 467 -13.99 19.60 -19.61
CA ASN A 467 -13.51 18.25 -19.77
C ASN A 467 -14.64 17.21 -19.81
N LEU A 468 -15.73 17.40 -19.05
CA LEU A 468 -16.91 16.54 -19.11
C LEU A 468 -17.62 16.64 -20.47
N ALA A 469 -17.72 17.82 -21.04
CA ALA A 469 -18.28 17.99 -22.38
C ALA A 469 -17.44 17.26 -23.43
N LEU A 470 -16.10 17.41 -23.40
CA LEU A 470 -15.18 16.65 -24.27
C LEU A 470 -15.32 15.13 -24.03
N GLY A 471 -15.41 14.69 -22.79
CA GLY A 471 -15.61 13.29 -22.44
C GLY A 471 -16.89 12.69 -23.04
N LYS A 472 -17.95 13.47 -23.14
CA LYS A 472 -19.24 13.07 -23.72
C LYS A 472 -19.32 13.21 -25.26
N GLY A 473 -18.26 13.70 -25.88
CA GLY A 473 -18.27 13.96 -27.32
C GLY A 473 -19.04 15.19 -27.74
N ASP A 474 -19.08 16.21 -26.88
CA ASP A 474 -19.75 17.50 -27.13
C ASP A 474 -18.73 18.64 -27.18
N VAL A 475 -18.05 18.74 -28.32
CA VAL A 475 -17.03 19.77 -28.56
C VAL A 475 -17.63 21.17 -28.60
N ALA A 476 -18.86 21.32 -29.08
CA ALA A 476 -19.53 22.61 -29.14
C ALA A 476 -19.73 23.21 -27.73
N THR A 477 -20.24 22.41 -26.79
CA THR A 477 -20.38 22.84 -25.37
C THR A 477 -19.03 23.14 -24.74
N ALA A 478 -18.00 22.31 -24.98
CA ALA A 478 -16.66 22.57 -24.49
C ALA A 478 -16.07 23.89 -25.05
N LEU A 479 -16.31 24.17 -26.34
CA LEU A 479 -15.86 25.39 -27.01
C LEU A 479 -16.55 26.64 -26.44
N ILE A 480 -17.85 26.57 -26.15
CA ILE A 480 -18.57 27.65 -25.48
C ILE A 480 -17.91 27.96 -24.14
N GLY A 481 -17.64 26.95 -23.35
CA GLY A 481 -16.93 27.09 -22.05
C GLY A 481 -15.55 27.73 -22.24
N ALA A 482 -14.75 27.27 -23.19
CA ALA A 482 -13.42 27.81 -23.48
C ALA A 482 -13.48 29.30 -23.89
N ARG A 483 -14.44 29.69 -24.72
CA ARG A 483 -14.66 31.10 -25.11
C ARG A 483 -15.10 31.97 -23.95
N GLN A 484 -15.90 31.45 -23.01
CA GLN A 484 -16.26 32.16 -21.77
C GLN A 484 -15.02 32.44 -20.92
N VAL A 485 -14.08 31.48 -20.83
CA VAL A 485 -12.82 31.66 -20.12
C VAL A 485 -11.99 32.78 -20.74
N ILE A 486 -11.83 32.78 -22.05
CA ILE A 486 -11.11 33.84 -22.78
C ILE A 486 -11.77 35.20 -22.59
N ALA A 487 -13.10 35.29 -22.73
CA ALA A 487 -13.87 36.54 -22.58
C ALA A 487 -13.76 37.12 -21.17
N ALA A 488 -13.64 36.25 -20.14
CA ALA A 488 -13.49 36.69 -18.77
C ALA A 488 -12.06 37.26 -18.46
N GLY A 489 -11.13 37.17 -19.40
CA GLY A 489 -9.78 37.74 -19.29
C GLY A 489 -8.88 37.07 -18.22
N GLN A 490 -7.68 37.64 -18.05
CA GLN A 490 -6.72 37.25 -17.03
C GLN A 490 -6.36 35.74 -17.02
N VAL A 491 -6.34 35.11 -18.19
CA VAL A 491 -6.07 33.68 -18.36
C VAL A 491 -4.76 33.25 -17.68
N GLU A 492 -3.75 34.13 -17.69
CA GLU A 492 -2.46 33.88 -17.07
C GLU A 492 -2.49 33.89 -15.52
N GLN A 493 -3.50 34.48 -14.90
CA GLN A 493 -3.65 34.54 -13.45
C GLN A 493 -4.58 33.45 -12.89
N ARG A 494 -5.30 32.75 -13.77
CA ARG A 494 -6.27 31.71 -13.41
C ARG A 494 -5.56 30.35 -13.22
N PRO A 495 -6.19 29.37 -12.53
CA PRO A 495 -5.61 28.03 -12.36
C PRO A 495 -5.16 27.42 -13.70
N SER A 496 -3.99 26.78 -13.73
CA SER A 496 -3.41 26.20 -14.94
C SER A 496 -4.26 25.08 -15.55
N GLU A 497 -5.07 24.40 -14.74
CA GLU A 497 -6.05 23.41 -15.18
C GLU A 497 -7.11 24.03 -16.12
N LEU A 498 -7.48 25.29 -15.88
CA LEU A 498 -8.44 26.00 -16.71
C LEU A 498 -7.86 26.31 -18.09
N THR A 499 -6.61 26.75 -18.12
CA THR A 499 -5.88 27.01 -19.37
C THR A 499 -5.66 25.73 -20.17
N THR A 500 -5.36 24.61 -19.48
CA THR A 500 -5.26 23.28 -20.09
C THR A 500 -6.56 22.83 -20.72
N ALA A 501 -7.67 22.91 -19.98
CA ALA A 501 -9.00 22.53 -20.49
C ALA A 501 -9.43 23.40 -21.68
N THR A 502 -9.13 24.71 -21.63
CA THR A 502 -9.39 25.66 -22.73
C THR A 502 -8.60 25.27 -23.97
N GLY A 503 -7.30 24.97 -23.83
CA GLY A 503 -6.45 24.54 -24.95
C GLY A 503 -6.91 23.20 -25.54
N ALA A 504 -7.34 22.26 -24.70
CA ALA A 504 -7.88 20.98 -25.16
C ALA A 504 -9.19 21.17 -25.94
N ALA A 505 -10.12 22.05 -25.47
CA ALA A 505 -11.36 22.33 -26.20
C ALA A 505 -11.06 22.90 -27.60
N PHE A 506 -10.13 23.84 -27.74
CA PHE A 506 -9.73 24.37 -29.04
C PHE A 506 -9.05 23.30 -29.91
N ALA A 507 -8.24 22.40 -29.33
CA ALA A 507 -7.59 21.32 -30.05
C ALA A 507 -8.63 20.36 -30.67
N TRP A 508 -9.61 19.90 -29.91
CA TRP A 508 -10.67 19.03 -30.39
C TRP A 508 -11.67 19.72 -31.34
N ALA A 509 -11.77 21.06 -31.28
CA ALA A 509 -12.53 21.85 -32.21
C ALA A 509 -11.76 22.15 -33.53
N GLY A 510 -10.47 21.80 -33.65
CA GLY A 510 -9.67 22.09 -34.85
C GLY A 510 -9.16 23.52 -34.92
N LEU A 511 -9.23 24.29 -33.85
CA LEU A 511 -8.78 25.68 -33.77
C LEU A 511 -7.31 25.73 -33.35
N ALA A 512 -6.42 25.39 -34.30
CA ALA A 512 -5.00 25.12 -34.02
C ALA A 512 -4.23 26.33 -33.45
N GLN A 513 -4.54 27.56 -33.90
CA GLN A 513 -3.82 28.75 -33.41
C GLN A 513 -4.21 29.07 -31.96
N GLU A 514 -5.49 29.08 -31.67
CA GLU A 514 -6.00 29.31 -30.31
C GLU A 514 -5.56 28.21 -29.34
N ALA A 515 -5.58 26.96 -29.82
CA ALA A 515 -5.10 25.82 -29.03
C ALA A 515 -3.60 25.96 -28.67
N ARG A 516 -2.75 26.27 -29.65
CA ARG A 516 -1.30 26.47 -29.40
C ARG A 516 -1.04 27.61 -28.42
N ALA A 517 -1.75 28.73 -28.56
CA ALA A 517 -1.62 29.87 -27.64
C ALA A 517 -1.98 29.49 -26.20
N ALA A 518 -3.11 28.84 -25.99
CA ALA A 518 -3.54 28.41 -24.65
C ALA A 518 -2.62 27.31 -24.07
N LEU A 519 -2.24 26.32 -24.89
CA LEU A 519 -1.38 25.21 -24.44
C LEU A 519 0.05 25.63 -24.13
N ALA A 520 0.60 26.63 -24.83
CA ALA A 520 1.92 27.18 -24.51
C ALA A 520 1.95 27.77 -23.09
N ILE A 521 0.92 28.52 -22.70
CA ILE A 521 0.76 29.04 -21.35
C ILE A 521 0.56 27.88 -20.35
N ALA A 522 -0.32 26.94 -20.69
CA ALA A 522 -0.65 25.80 -19.82
C ALA A 522 0.60 24.95 -19.51
N LEU A 523 1.41 24.60 -20.50
CA LEU A 523 2.59 23.74 -20.35
C LEU A 523 3.63 24.37 -19.40
N VAL A 524 3.91 25.66 -19.55
CA VAL A 524 4.84 26.36 -18.65
C VAL A 524 4.29 26.38 -17.21
N ARG A 525 3.03 26.74 -17.04
CA ARG A 525 2.45 26.90 -15.72
C ARG A 525 2.23 25.60 -14.99
N THR A 526 1.70 24.57 -15.66
CA THR A 526 1.47 23.24 -15.04
C THR A 526 2.78 22.60 -14.59
N GLN A 527 3.88 22.88 -15.30
CA GLN A 527 5.21 22.41 -14.91
C GLN A 527 5.70 23.13 -13.66
N VAL A 528 5.59 24.47 -13.61
CA VAL A 528 6.00 25.29 -12.46
C VAL A 528 5.14 24.97 -11.24
N GLU A 529 3.83 24.84 -11.42
CA GLU A 529 2.86 24.54 -10.38
C GLU A 529 2.83 23.04 -9.99
N GLN A 530 3.64 22.19 -10.64
CA GLN A 530 3.70 20.73 -10.46
C GLN A 530 2.33 20.04 -10.59
N ARG A 531 1.52 20.47 -11.56
CA ARG A 531 0.20 19.93 -11.87
C ARG A 531 0.31 18.73 -12.80
N VAL A 532 0.64 17.56 -12.23
CA VAL A 532 1.04 16.35 -12.97
C VAL A 532 0.00 15.94 -14.02
N THR A 533 -1.26 15.80 -13.63
CA THR A 533 -2.32 15.36 -14.54
C THR A 533 -2.63 16.39 -15.62
N ALA A 534 -2.72 17.68 -15.25
CA ALA A 534 -3.00 18.76 -16.18
C ALA A 534 -1.85 18.95 -17.20
N HIS A 535 -0.59 18.78 -16.77
CA HIS A 535 0.55 18.84 -17.67
C HIS A 535 0.53 17.71 -18.70
N GLY A 536 0.25 16.47 -18.26
CA GLY A 536 0.08 15.34 -19.17
C GLY A 536 -1.05 15.56 -20.19
N MET A 537 -2.20 16.08 -19.74
CA MET A 537 -3.32 16.42 -20.63
C MET A 537 -2.94 17.52 -21.64
N ALA A 538 -2.20 18.54 -21.23
CA ALA A 538 -1.72 19.61 -22.13
C ALA A 538 -0.77 19.06 -23.20
N LEU A 539 0.15 18.15 -22.85
CA LEU A 539 1.05 17.51 -23.80
C LEU A 539 0.28 16.67 -24.84
N VAL A 540 -0.71 15.89 -24.38
CA VAL A 540 -1.58 15.11 -25.29
C VAL A 540 -2.36 16.02 -26.22
N ALA A 541 -2.97 17.10 -25.69
CA ALA A 541 -3.70 18.07 -26.51
C ALA A 541 -2.80 18.73 -27.55
N ALA A 542 -1.55 19.05 -27.22
CA ALA A 542 -0.56 19.56 -28.17
C ALA A 542 -0.27 18.57 -29.32
N ALA A 543 -0.13 17.26 -28.98
CA ALA A 543 0.04 16.22 -29.98
C ALA A 543 -1.16 16.10 -30.93
N VAL A 544 -2.39 16.25 -30.40
CA VAL A 544 -3.62 16.26 -31.22
C VAL A 544 -3.64 17.47 -32.16
N VAL A 545 -3.21 18.66 -31.73
CA VAL A 545 -3.11 19.86 -32.56
C VAL A 545 -2.12 19.67 -33.72
N ASP A 546 -0.93 19.15 -33.42
CA ASP A 546 0.12 18.95 -34.44
C ASP A 546 -0.31 17.86 -35.44
N PHE A 547 -0.95 16.79 -34.99
CA PHE A 547 -1.51 15.75 -35.86
C PHE A 547 -2.61 16.28 -36.78
N HIS A 548 -3.53 17.10 -36.26
CA HIS A 548 -4.57 17.71 -37.07
C HIS A 548 -4.04 18.73 -38.07
N SER A 549 -2.90 19.37 -37.79
CA SER A 549 -2.23 20.29 -38.69
C SER A 549 -1.46 19.58 -39.82
N ALA A 550 -1.55 18.25 -39.92
CA ALA A 550 -0.87 17.41 -40.91
C ALA A 550 0.69 17.51 -40.88
N ASP A 551 1.23 17.79 -39.70
CA ASP A 551 2.67 17.75 -39.43
C ASP A 551 3.02 16.45 -38.67
N ASP A 552 3.23 15.38 -39.42
CA ASP A 552 3.47 14.04 -38.84
C ASP A 552 4.76 14.01 -38.01
N ILE A 553 5.79 14.80 -38.31
CA ILE A 553 7.02 14.85 -37.54
C ILE A 553 6.81 15.54 -36.20
N ALA A 554 6.14 16.70 -36.21
CA ALA A 554 5.81 17.42 -35.00
C ALA A 554 4.84 16.60 -34.12
N ALA A 555 3.83 15.97 -34.72
CA ALA A 555 2.85 15.13 -34.05
C ALA A 555 3.51 13.93 -33.35
N CYS A 556 4.41 13.23 -34.07
CA CYS A 556 5.19 12.11 -33.50
C CYS A 556 6.06 12.57 -32.32
N SER A 557 6.77 13.67 -32.46
CA SER A 557 7.60 14.24 -31.40
C SER A 557 6.78 14.68 -30.19
N ALA A 558 5.64 15.32 -30.41
CA ALA A 558 4.74 15.75 -29.34
C ALA A 558 4.12 14.55 -28.62
N ALA A 559 3.69 13.53 -29.36
CA ALA A 559 3.18 12.28 -28.79
C ALA A 559 4.24 11.57 -27.95
N GLN A 560 5.50 11.50 -28.44
CA GLN A 560 6.58 10.89 -27.68
C GLN A 560 6.85 11.65 -26.37
N ARG A 561 6.90 12.99 -26.40
CA ARG A 561 7.05 13.80 -25.16
C ARG A 561 5.93 13.54 -24.16
N ALA A 562 4.67 13.40 -24.63
CA ALA A 562 3.54 13.10 -23.76
C ALA A 562 3.68 11.71 -23.09
N LEU A 563 4.15 10.71 -23.84
CA LEU A 563 4.34 9.34 -23.35
C LEU A 563 5.56 9.22 -22.42
N ASP A 564 6.66 9.89 -22.71
CA ASP A 564 7.83 9.95 -21.82
C ASP A 564 7.48 10.60 -20.49
N TYR A 565 6.71 11.70 -20.53
CA TYR A 565 6.22 12.34 -19.33
C TYR A 565 5.27 11.42 -18.55
N ALA A 566 4.32 10.75 -19.22
CA ALA A 566 3.41 9.82 -18.58
C ALA A 566 4.12 8.68 -17.87
N THR A 567 5.18 8.14 -18.49
CA THR A 567 6.00 7.06 -17.90
C THR A 567 6.72 7.53 -16.64
N THR A 568 7.36 8.70 -16.70
CA THR A 568 8.15 9.24 -15.58
C THR A 568 7.29 9.76 -14.43
N SER A 569 6.03 10.16 -14.71
CA SER A 569 5.10 10.74 -13.75
C SER A 569 4.07 9.73 -13.20
N GLY A 570 4.18 8.44 -13.55
CA GLY A 570 3.25 7.40 -13.10
C GLY A 570 1.87 7.45 -13.77
N LEU A 571 1.74 8.15 -14.91
CA LEU A 571 0.50 8.24 -15.70
C LEU A 571 0.43 7.20 -16.83
N GLY A 572 1.34 6.23 -16.89
CA GLY A 572 1.43 5.26 -17.99
C GLY A 572 0.17 4.44 -18.23
N GLU A 573 -0.63 4.22 -17.20
CA GLU A 573 -1.90 3.51 -17.25
C GLU A 573 -3.13 4.45 -17.28
N TYR A 574 -2.91 5.76 -17.39
CA TYR A 574 -3.98 6.74 -17.46
C TYR A 574 -4.58 6.78 -18.86
N HIS A 575 -5.89 6.59 -18.97
CA HIS A 575 -6.61 6.55 -20.26
C HIS A 575 -6.42 7.80 -21.12
N GLY A 576 -6.18 8.96 -20.51
CA GLY A 576 -5.98 10.22 -21.21
C GLY A 576 -4.76 10.27 -22.14
N ILE A 577 -3.82 9.32 -22.03
CA ILE A 577 -2.67 9.23 -22.95
C ILE A 577 -2.95 8.42 -24.21
N ALA A 578 -4.11 7.75 -24.31
CA ALA A 578 -4.46 6.92 -25.46
C ALA A 578 -4.37 7.66 -26.80
N PRO A 579 -4.79 8.95 -26.95
CA PRO A 579 -4.59 9.69 -28.19
C PRO A 579 -3.13 9.85 -28.60
N ALA A 580 -2.22 10.02 -27.64
CA ALA A 580 -0.78 10.14 -27.94
C ALA A 580 -0.20 8.80 -28.43
N LEU A 581 -0.60 7.65 -27.84
CA LEU A 581 -0.22 6.32 -28.34
C LEU A 581 -0.72 6.11 -29.78
N ALA A 582 -1.98 6.44 -30.04
CA ALA A 582 -2.58 6.29 -31.36
C ALA A 582 -1.90 7.18 -32.41
N ILE A 583 -1.56 8.43 -32.06
CA ILE A 583 -0.81 9.34 -32.93
C ILE A 583 0.58 8.77 -33.22
N ARG A 584 1.31 8.32 -32.20
CA ARG A 584 2.63 7.72 -32.39
C ARG A 584 2.57 6.50 -33.32
N ALA A 585 1.58 5.63 -33.13
CA ALA A 585 1.37 4.45 -33.97
C ALA A 585 1.18 4.82 -35.44
N VAL A 586 0.32 5.80 -35.75
CA VAL A 586 -0.02 6.15 -37.13
C VAL A 586 1.08 6.97 -37.84
N THR A 587 1.88 7.72 -37.08
CA THR A 587 2.98 8.55 -37.62
C THR A 587 4.29 7.78 -37.81
N ARG A 588 4.38 6.53 -37.36
CA ARG A 588 5.53 5.61 -37.52
C ARG A 588 5.13 4.33 -38.25
N PRO A 589 4.63 4.36 -39.48
CA PRO A 589 4.02 3.20 -40.14
C PRO A 589 5.00 2.06 -40.46
N SER A 590 6.29 2.26 -40.34
CA SER A 590 7.33 1.24 -40.59
C SER A 590 7.99 0.73 -39.30
N ASP A 591 7.50 1.12 -38.14
CA ASP A 591 8.03 0.69 -36.84
C ASP A 591 7.34 -0.59 -36.40
N ALA A 592 8.12 -1.63 -36.05
CA ALA A 592 7.62 -2.91 -35.54
C ALA A 592 6.76 -2.78 -34.26
N THR A 593 6.77 -1.60 -33.61
CA THR A 593 5.99 -1.32 -32.41
C THR A 593 4.65 -0.62 -32.71
N ALA A 594 4.38 -0.22 -33.97
CA ALA A 594 3.17 0.53 -34.32
C ALA A 594 1.86 -0.21 -33.98
N ALA A 595 1.79 -1.51 -34.31
CA ALA A 595 0.62 -2.32 -33.96
C ALA A 595 0.44 -2.46 -32.44
N ALA A 596 1.53 -2.66 -31.69
CA ALA A 596 1.49 -2.75 -30.24
C ALA A 596 1.02 -1.42 -29.59
N ASP A 597 1.49 -0.27 -30.10
CA ASP A 597 1.03 1.05 -29.65
C ASP A 597 -0.45 1.26 -29.98
N ALA A 598 -0.91 0.83 -31.17
CA ALA A 598 -2.30 0.92 -31.58
C ALA A 598 -3.21 0.08 -30.65
N ASP A 599 -2.82 -1.14 -30.36
CA ASP A 599 -3.53 -2.01 -29.43
C ASP A 599 -3.57 -1.44 -28.01
N HIS A 600 -2.44 -0.96 -27.53
CA HIS A 600 -2.36 -0.35 -26.20
C HIS A 600 -3.22 0.91 -26.12
N ALA A 601 -3.25 1.74 -27.17
CA ALA A 601 -4.14 2.90 -27.23
C ALA A 601 -5.61 2.51 -27.07
N VAL A 602 -6.07 1.47 -27.76
CA VAL A 602 -7.45 0.96 -27.65
C VAL A 602 -7.74 0.41 -26.27
N VAL A 603 -6.82 -0.39 -25.70
CA VAL A 603 -6.97 -0.95 -24.35
C VAL A 603 -7.11 0.16 -23.30
N LEU A 604 -6.26 1.17 -23.34
CA LEU A 604 -6.34 2.30 -22.40
C LEU A 604 -7.59 3.15 -22.62
N ALA A 605 -7.96 3.46 -23.88
CA ALA A 605 -9.13 4.24 -24.17
C ALA A 605 -10.44 3.57 -23.70
N ARG A 606 -10.52 2.23 -23.75
CA ARG A 606 -11.67 1.47 -23.26
C ARG A 606 -11.81 1.41 -21.73
N ARG A 607 -10.75 1.69 -20.99
CA ARG A 607 -10.82 1.77 -19.52
C ARG A 607 -11.66 2.95 -19.04
N ALA A 608 -11.70 4.00 -19.83
CA ALA A 608 -12.60 5.12 -19.58
C ALA A 608 -13.57 5.25 -20.76
N THR A 609 -14.79 5.55 -20.45
CA THR A 609 -15.85 5.71 -21.46
C THR A 609 -15.81 7.09 -22.14
N THR A 610 -14.61 7.72 -22.34
CA THR A 610 -14.51 8.98 -23.10
C THR A 610 -14.82 8.73 -24.56
N MET A 611 -15.91 9.33 -25.05
CA MET A 611 -16.35 9.13 -26.44
C MET A 611 -15.30 9.60 -27.44
N LEU A 612 -14.81 10.85 -27.31
CA LEU A 612 -13.83 11.40 -28.26
C LEU A 612 -12.50 10.63 -28.27
N GLY A 613 -11.92 10.39 -27.09
CA GLY A 613 -10.64 9.70 -26.97
C GLY A 613 -10.70 8.26 -27.48
N LEU A 614 -11.81 7.57 -27.22
CA LEU A 614 -12.00 6.19 -27.69
C LEU A 614 -12.23 6.14 -29.20
N VAL A 615 -13.14 6.96 -29.75
CA VAL A 615 -13.37 7.00 -31.21
C VAL A 615 -12.11 7.39 -31.96
N PHE A 616 -11.33 8.36 -31.44
CA PHE A 616 -10.05 8.77 -32.01
C PHE A 616 -9.03 7.61 -32.00
N ALA A 617 -8.88 6.92 -30.87
CA ALA A 617 -7.96 5.77 -30.74
C ALA A 617 -8.39 4.60 -31.65
N LEU A 618 -9.69 4.26 -31.69
CA LEU A 618 -10.22 3.23 -32.58
C LEU A 618 -9.97 3.57 -34.05
N THR A 619 -10.13 4.83 -34.44
CA THR A 619 -9.93 5.30 -35.82
C THR A 619 -8.48 5.14 -36.24
N LEU A 620 -7.52 5.63 -35.43
CA LEU A 620 -6.10 5.56 -35.78
C LEU A 620 -5.54 4.14 -35.65
N ALA A 621 -5.95 3.37 -34.64
CA ALA A 621 -5.58 1.97 -34.52
C ALA A 621 -6.12 1.13 -35.68
N GLY A 622 -7.38 1.36 -36.07
CA GLY A 622 -7.96 0.73 -37.26
C GLY A 622 -7.18 1.03 -38.55
N ASP A 623 -6.74 2.28 -38.74
CA ASP A 623 -5.88 2.67 -39.89
C ASP A 623 -4.52 1.93 -39.88
N VAL A 624 -3.86 1.88 -38.74
CA VAL A 624 -2.56 1.17 -38.57
C VAL A 624 -2.71 -0.32 -38.88
N LEU A 625 -3.65 -1.01 -38.22
CA LEU A 625 -3.83 -2.46 -38.36
C LEU A 625 -4.24 -2.85 -39.78
N LEU A 626 -5.09 -2.07 -40.47
CA LEU A 626 -5.47 -2.32 -41.86
C LEU A 626 -4.32 -2.08 -42.85
N ARG A 627 -3.41 -1.13 -42.60
CA ARG A 627 -2.18 -0.95 -43.40
C ARG A 627 -1.25 -2.18 -43.26
N GLU A 628 -1.24 -2.82 -42.10
CA GLU A 628 -0.46 -4.06 -41.85
C GLU A 628 -1.19 -5.34 -42.34
N GLY A 629 -2.39 -5.21 -42.91
CA GLY A 629 -3.18 -6.32 -43.43
C GLY A 629 -4.02 -7.07 -42.38
N GLU A 630 -4.14 -6.54 -41.17
CA GLU A 630 -4.94 -7.15 -40.11
C GLU A 630 -6.43 -6.82 -40.23
N HIS A 631 -7.26 -7.85 -40.44
CA HIS A 631 -8.73 -7.70 -40.57
C HIS A 631 -9.40 -7.09 -39.35
N ARG A 632 -8.84 -7.23 -38.15
CA ARG A 632 -9.32 -6.64 -36.90
C ARG A 632 -9.42 -5.10 -36.97
N GLY A 633 -8.58 -4.47 -37.77
CA GLY A 633 -8.67 -3.01 -37.96
C GLY A 633 -10.02 -2.56 -38.53
N ARG A 634 -10.71 -3.40 -39.34
CA ARG A 634 -12.07 -3.12 -39.83
C ARG A 634 -13.10 -3.10 -38.71
N GLU A 635 -13.01 -4.04 -37.76
CA GLU A 635 -13.90 -4.11 -36.60
C GLU A 635 -13.81 -2.85 -35.73
N LEU A 636 -12.58 -2.33 -35.55
CA LEU A 636 -12.34 -1.08 -34.82
C LEU A 636 -12.96 0.13 -35.52
N LEU A 637 -12.85 0.22 -36.84
CA LEU A 637 -13.49 1.30 -37.62
C LEU A 637 -15.03 1.19 -37.60
N ASP A 638 -15.57 -0.02 -37.69
CA ASP A 638 -17.02 -0.26 -37.59
C ASP A 638 -17.55 0.15 -36.20
N GLU A 639 -16.77 -0.15 -35.14
CA GLU A 639 -17.09 0.30 -33.78
C GLU A 639 -17.05 1.82 -33.66
N ALA A 640 -16.00 2.47 -34.17
CA ALA A 640 -15.87 3.92 -34.20
C ALA A 640 -17.03 4.62 -34.93
N LEU A 641 -17.44 4.07 -36.10
CA LEU A 641 -18.58 4.59 -36.89
C LEU A 641 -19.91 4.49 -36.14
N ARG A 642 -20.15 3.42 -35.37
CA ARG A 642 -21.34 3.31 -34.51
C ARG A 642 -21.30 4.26 -33.34
N MET A 643 -20.16 4.41 -32.71
CA MET A 643 -20.03 5.26 -31.51
C MET A 643 -20.17 6.75 -31.85
N ILE A 644 -19.60 7.20 -32.97
CA ILE A 644 -19.59 8.62 -33.32
C ILE A 644 -21.01 9.16 -33.56
N GLU A 645 -21.96 8.32 -33.95
CA GLU A 645 -23.38 8.69 -34.13
C GLU A 645 -24.04 9.10 -32.79
N THR A 646 -23.50 8.68 -31.66
CA THR A 646 -23.99 9.05 -30.32
C THR A 646 -23.31 10.30 -29.76
N CYS A 647 -22.29 10.84 -30.44
CA CYS A 647 -21.63 12.09 -30.03
C CYS A 647 -22.47 13.31 -30.44
N PRO A 648 -22.80 14.24 -29.52
CA PRO A 648 -23.51 15.45 -29.84
C PRO A 648 -22.75 16.35 -30.83
N ASP A 649 -21.44 16.51 -30.62
CA ASP A 649 -20.53 17.18 -31.55
C ASP A 649 -19.12 16.55 -31.45
N PRO A 650 -18.75 15.69 -32.42
CA PRO A 650 -17.47 14.98 -32.39
C PRO A 650 -16.26 15.80 -32.86
N GLY A 651 -16.43 17.09 -33.21
CA GLY A 651 -15.33 17.97 -33.62
C GLY A 651 -14.47 17.37 -34.72
N ILE A 652 -13.13 17.43 -34.57
CA ILE A 652 -12.15 16.91 -35.57
C ILE A 652 -12.21 15.39 -35.76
N THR A 653 -12.83 14.66 -34.86
CA THR A 653 -12.83 13.20 -34.89
C THR A 653 -13.71 12.65 -36.03
N LEU A 654 -14.83 13.30 -36.36
CA LEU A 654 -15.72 12.88 -37.46
C LEU A 654 -15.01 12.97 -38.84
N PRO A 655 -14.47 14.12 -39.28
CA PRO A 655 -13.79 14.20 -40.57
C PRO A 655 -12.54 13.29 -40.62
N LEU A 656 -11.85 13.01 -39.49
CA LEU A 656 -10.78 12.06 -39.42
C LEU A 656 -11.29 10.64 -39.70
N LEU A 657 -12.31 10.18 -38.99
CA LEU A 657 -12.92 8.87 -39.16
C LEU A 657 -13.44 8.67 -40.59
N GLU A 658 -14.09 9.65 -41.19
CA GLU A 658 -14.59 9.58 -42.56
C GLU A 658 -13.46 9.43 -43.58
N ARG A 659 -12.35 10.15 -43.42
CA ARG A 659 -11.16 10.00 -44.29
C ARG A 659 -10.55 8.60 -44.18
N VAL A 660 -10.41 8.07 -42.94
CA VAL A 660 -9.82 6.74 -42.73
C VAL A 660 -10.78 5.65 -43.25
N ALA A 661 -12.05 5.74 -42.98
CA ALA A 661 -13.07 4.81 -43.49
C ALA A 661 -13.10 4.77 -45.02
N ALA A 662 -13.04 5.95 -45.67
CA ALA A 662 -12.98 6.05 -47.13
C ALA A 662 -11.70 5.42 -47.71
N ARG A 663 -10.53 5.64 -47.08
CA ARG A 663 -9.25 5.02 -47.47
C ARG A 663 -9.33 3.50 -47.51
N HIS A 664 -9.97 2.89 -46.52
CA HIS A 664 -10.06 1.43 -46.36
C HIS A 664 -11.38 0.85 -46.91
N ARG A 665 -12.21 1.68 -47.58
CA ARG A 665 -13.51 1.26 -48.16
C ARG A 665 -14.45 0.63 -47.12
N VAL A 666 -14.44 1.16 -45.90
CA VAL A 666 -15.36 0.78 -44.83
C VAL A 666 -16.62 1.65 -44.97
N ALA A 667 -17.77 1.04 -45.29
CA ALA A 667 -19.03 1.71 -45.43
C ALA A 667 -19.66 2.00 -44.04
N ARG A 668 -20.33 3.13 -43.86
CA ARG A 668 -21.15 3.34 -42.66
C ARG A 668 -22.13 2.19 -42.50
N PRO A 669 -22.23 1.59 -41.30
CA PRO A 669 -23.24 0.59 -41.00
C PRO A 669 -24.63 1.18 -41.38
N ARG A 670 -25.41 0.48 -42.17
CA ARG A 670 -26.81 0.88 -42.34
C ARG A 670 -27.50 0.78 -40.99
N PRO A 671 -28.26 1.82 -40.55
CA PRO A 671 -29.02 1.70 -39.32
C PRO A 671 -29.89 0.45 -39.42
N ALA A 672 -29.78 -0.44 -38.45
CA ALA A 672 -30.67 -1.60 -38.36
C ALA A 672 -32.13 -1.08 -38.39
N PRO A 673 -33.07 -1.75 -39.12
CA PRO A 673 -34.43 -1.36 -39.15
C PRO A 673 -34.94 -1.22 -37.70
N THR A 674 -35.45 -0.05 -37.35
CA THR A 674 -35.98 0.26 -36.02
C THR A 674 -37.11 -0.72 -35.75
N THR A 675 -36.84 -1.75 -34.99
CA THR A 675 -37.87 -2.66 -34.49
C THR A 675 -38.71 -1.80 -33.53
N THR A 676 -39.94 -1.53 -33.90
CA THR A 676 -40.89 -0.79 -33.05
C THR A 676 -41.00 -1.51 -31.72
N LEU A 677 -40.73 -0.80 -30.59
CA LEU A 677 -40.98 -1.32 -29.26
C LEU A 677 -42.39 -1.89 -29.19
N VAL A 678 -42.53 -3.09 -28.69
CA VAL A 678 -43.82 -3.77 -28.48
C VAL A 678 -44.70 -2.95 -27.51
N GLU A 679 -44.07 -2.26 -26.56
CA GLU A 679 -44.74 -1.45 -25.53
C GLU A 679 -43.79 -0.37 -24.98
N GLN A 680 -44.27 0.87 -24.77
CA GLN A 680 -43.42 1.94 -24.21
C GLN A 680 -43.06 1.69 -22.76
N LEU A 681 -41.80 1.98 -22.38
CA LEU A 681 -41.35 1.92 -21.00
C LEU A 681 -41.89 3.11 -20.19
N SER A 682 -42.37 2.82 -18.98
CA SER A 682 -42.76 3.86 -18.03
C SER A 682 -41.56 4.62 -17.47
N GLN A 683 -41.75 5.79 -16.87
CA GLN A 683 -40.68 6.56 -16.22
C GLN A 683 -39.93 5.76 -15.14
N ARG A 684 -40.64 4.92 -14.40
CA ARG A 684 -40.04 4.06 -13.36
C ARG A 684 -39.20 2.94 -13.95
N GLU A 685 -39.67 2.33 -15.03
CA GLU A 685 -38.91 1.31 -15.77
C GLU A 685 -37.67 1.93 -16.44
N MET A 686 -37.76 3.14 -16.97
CA MET A 686 -36.64 3.89 -17.50
C MET A 686 -35.60 4.23 -16.42
N ALA A 687 -36.03 4.61 -15.22
CA ALA A 687 -35.14 4.84 -14.12
C ALA A 687 -34.30 3.58 -13.77
N VAL A 688 -34.94 2.40 -13.70
CA VAL A 688 -34.25 1.13 -13.46
C VAL A 688 -33.36 0.75 -14.65
N LEU A 689 -33.84 0.93 -15.89
CA LEU A 689 -33.09 0.59 -17.11
C LEU A 689 -31.74 1.30 -17.16
N ARG A 690 -31.66 2.57 -16.76
CA ARG A 690 -30.42 3.36 -16.72
C ARG A 690 -29.34 2.78 -15.81
N TYR A 691 -29.72 2.01 -14.80
CA TYR A 691 -28.78 1.33 -13.90
C TYR A 691 -28.40 -0.09 -14.35
N LEU A 692 -29.12 -0.69 -15.29
CA LEU A 692 -28.83 -2.04 -15.78
C LEU A 692 -27.45 -2.18 -16.46
N PRO A 693 -26.87 -1.16 -17.12
CA PRO A 693 -25.49 -1.25 -17.66
C PRO A 693 -24.41 -1.29 -16.59
N SER A 694 -24.71 -0.88 -15.36
CA SER A 694 -23.73 -0.85 -14.25
C SER A 694 -23.44 -2.24 -13.69
N THR A 695 -22.42 -2.36 -12.83
CA THR A 695 -22.09 -3.60 -12.10
C THR A 695 -22.93 -3.77 -10.81
N LEU A 696 -23.85 -2.83 -10.52
CA LEU A 696 -24.67 -2.86 -9.31
C LEU A 696 -25.61 -4.06 -9.29
N SER A 697 -25.75 -4.71 -8.13
CA SER A 697 -26.77 -5.73 -7.90
C SER A 697 -28.17 -5.14 -7.84
N LEU A 698 -29.21 -5.94 -7.99
CA LEU A 698 -30.58 -5.44 -7.87
C LEU A 698 -30.90 -4.79 -6.50
N PRO A 699 -30.38 -5.32 -5.36
CA PRO A 699 -30.47 -4.62 -4.07
C PRO A 699 -29.76 -3.28 -4.04
N ASP A 700 -28.60 -3.16 -4.72
CA ASP A 700 -27.87 -1.88 -4.80
C ASP A 700 -28.63 -0.85 -5.63
N ILE A 701 -29.17 -1.25 -6.79
CA ILE A 701 -30.04 -0.40 -7.61
C ILE A 701 -31.27 0.06 -6.82
N ALA A 702 -31.82 -0.81 -5.97
CA ALA A 702 -32.96 -0.48 -5.13
C ALA A 702 -32.61 0.60 -4.09
N ARG A 703 -31.41 0.55 -3.50
CA ARG A 703 -30.89 1.59 -2.61
C ARG A 703 -30.71 2.92 -3.33
N GLU A 704 -30.14 2.89 -4.51
CA GLU A 704 -29.91 4.10 -5.34
C GLU A 704 -31.23 4.78 -5.76
N LEU A 705 -32.27 3.99 -6.01
CA LEU A 705 -33.57 4.51 -6.45
C LEU A 705 -34.56 4.73 -5.28
N TYR A 706 -34.13 4.52 -4.03
CA TYR A 706 -34.97 4.63 -2.82
C TYR A 706 -36.26 3.79 -2.88
N VAL A 707 -36.15 2.56 -3.40
CA VAL A 707 -37.26 1.61 -3.53
C VAL A 707 -36.88 0.23 -2.95
N SER A 708 -37.85 -0.67 -2.83
CA SER A 708 -37.54 -2.04 -2.38
C SER A 708 -36.87 -2.88 -3.49
N ALA A 709 -36.05 -3.84 -3.10
CA ALA A 709 -35.42 -4.78 -4.05
C ALA A 709 -36.46 -5.56 -4.87
N ASN A 710 -37.63 -5.87 -4.28
CA ASN A 710 -38.75 -6.48 -4.98
C ASN A 710 -39.34 -5.56 -6.05
N THR A 711 -39.40 -4.25 -5.80
CA THR A 711 -39.84 -3.26 -6.78
C THR A 711 -38.92 -3.26 -7.99
N VAL A 712 -37.58 -3.21 -7.79
CA VAL A 712 -36.62 -3.27 -8.88
C VAL A 712 -36.72 -4.58 -9.66
N LYS A 713 -36.85 -5.72 -8.97
CA LYS A 713 -37.04 -7.04 -9.60
C LYS A 713 -38.29 -7.09 -10.47
N THR A 714 -39.40 -6.48 -10.03
CA THR A 714 -40.64 -6.37 -10.80
C THR A 714 -40.48 -5.47 -12.03
N GLN A 715 -39.79 -4.34 -11.87
CA GLN A 715 -39.49 -3.43 -12.98
C GLN A 715 -38.58 -4.12 -14.01
N CYS A 716 -37.54 -4.85 -13.60
CA CYS A 716 -36.69 -5.63 -14.51
C CYS A 716 -37.49 -6.65 -15.34
N LYS A 717 -38.43 -7.38 -14.67
CA LYS A 717 -39.33 -8.32 -15.42
C LYS A 717 -40.18 -7.60 -16.45
N ALA A 718 -40.71 -6.43 -16.12
CA ALA A 718 -41.51 -5.63 -17.04
C ALA A 718 -40.65 -5.10 -18.20
N ILE A 719 -39.43 -4.60 -17.92
CA ILE A 719 -38.46 -4.16 -18.93
C ILE A 719 -38.12 -5.34 -19.88
N TYR A 720 -37.78 -6.52 -19.34
CA TYR A 720 -37.42 -7.67 -20.17
C TYR A 720 -38.58 -8.10 -21.09
N ARG A 721 -39.81 -8.08 -20.58
CA ARG A 721 -41.00 -8.37 -21.38
C ARG A 721 -41.19 -7.36 -22.49
N LYS A 722 -41.09 -6.06 -22.17
CA LYS A 722 -41.33 -4.97 -23.13
C LYS A 722 -40.25 -4.86 -24.20
N LEU A 723 -39.03 -5.21 -23.87
CA LEU A 723 -37.90 -5.30 -24.81
C LEU A 723 -37.77 -6.69 -25.48
N ALA A 724 -38.67 -7.62 -25.18
CA ALA A 724 -38.68 -8.99 -25.68
C ALA A 724 -37.36 -9.75 -25.46
N VAL A 725 -36.77 -9.60 -24.25
CA VAL A 725 -35.48 -10.18 -23.84
C VAL A 725 -35.63 -10.98 -22.54
N THR A 726 -34.64 -11.85 -22.25
CA THR A 726 -34.73 -12.78 -21.12
C THR A 726 -33.74 -12.48 -19.98
N ASN A 727 -32.76 -11.63 -20.18
CA ASN A 727 -31.72 -11.35 -19.19
C ASN A 727 -31.25 -9.89 -19.23
N ARG A 728 -30.47 -9.50 -18.21
CA ARG A 728 -29.95 -8.14 -18.00
C ARG A 728 -29.09 -7.66 -19.17
N GLN A 729 -28.20 -8.53 -19.65
CA GLN A 729 -27.27 -8.16 -20.72
C GLN A 729 -28.01 -7.92 -22.05
N ALA A 730 -28.96 -8.81 -22.38
CA ALA A 730 -29.81 -8.63 -23.55
C ALA A 730 -30.71 -7.39 -23.45
N ALA A 731 -31.19 -7.05 -22.24
CA ALA A 731 -31.99 -5.84 -22.02
C ALA A 731 -31.17 -4.56 -22.25
N VAL A 732 -29.93 -4.54 -21.81
CA VAL A 732 -29.00 -3.41 -22.05
C VAL A 732 -28.72 -3.26 -23.54
N GLN A 733 -28.48 -4.39 -24.23
CA GLN A 733 -28.22 -4.39 -25.66
C GLN A 733 -29.46 -3.89 -26.45
N ALA A 734 -30.63 -4.45 -26.19
CA ALA A 734 -31.86 -4.03 -26.82
C ALA A 734 -32.21 -2.55 -26.53
N ALA A 735 -31.98 -2.08 -25.30
CA ALA A 735 -32.20 -0.69 -24.94
C ALA A 735 -31.30 0.28 -25.70
N ARG A 736 -30.05 -0.09 -25.98
CA ARG A 736 -29.11 0.66 -26.82
C ARG A 736 -29.58 0.68 -28.28
N GLU A 737 -30.03 -0.47 -28.81
CA GLU A 737 -30.59 -0.58 -30.17
C GLU A 737 -31.83 0.26 -30.36
N HIS A 738 -32.64 0.39 -29.31
CA HIS A 738 -33.84 1.24 -29.30
C HIS A 738 -33.59 2.71 -28.87
N ARG A 739 -32.30 3.08 -28.62
CA ARG A 739 -31.92 4.44 -28.17
C ARG A 739 -32.60 4.88 -26.86
N LEU A 740 -32.81 3.96 -25.95
CA LEU A 740 -33.36 4.19 -24.61
C LEU A 740 -32.27 4.41 -23.55
N LEU A 741 -31.05 4.01 -23.88
CA LEU A 741 -29.82 4.17 -23.08
C LEU A 741 -28.74 4.82 -23.91
#